data_d81139d2a6b4bcabb63e26cf44f90e98
#
_entry.id   d81139d2a6b4bcabb63e26cf44f90e98
#
_cell.length_a   1.000
_cell.length_b   1.000
_cell.length_c   1.000
_cell.angle_alpha   90.00
_cell.angle_beta   90.00
_cell.angle_gamma   90.00
#
_symmetry.space_group_name_H-M   'P 1'
#
loop_
_entity.id
_entity.type
_entity.pdbx_description
1 polymer ?
#
loop_
_entity_poly.entity_id
_entity_poly.type
_entity_poly.pdbx_seq_one_letter_code
_entity_poly.pdbx_strand_id
1 'polypeptide(L)'
;MTTSPTNHLPDELQNNPLTTFGRGIAAYSEVKPEHIAPAIEYLLKHAQDAVDLAVNPSTPSSWDSLAEPLEDATESLGRSWGVISHLNSVADTPELRVAYGDMLPKVTAFFSSLGQNLDLYKKFKELSKSSDFSKLSAAQKKVIENSLRDFRLGGAELSDADKPRFSQIQDEQATLGKAFSDHVLDATDGFVHLVTDKADLVGLPEDALAAAADTAQQKSLKGWAFTLHFPSYYPVMQYSENRALRRLMYEAYVTRASELAPEYAKGKLEWDNTQNMLEQLRLRDEEARMLGFKNYAALSLAPKMASSVEEVDSFLTNFEQKAKPFALKDWQELSEFAKTELSITDGLEPWDVAFASERLKQERYSFSENELKQYFPLPKVLDGLFQVIQTLFGVKIEAAALPTWHSDVQSFSVKNAKGNIVAYFYLDPYARPGKRGGAWMDDARGRRVLTNGEIQVPVAYLVCNFAPPVKVDGVLRQPTITHDDVITLFHESGHGLHHLLTQVSALGVSGINGVEWDAVELPSQFMENFCWEWEVLEKMTAHAETGKPLPRELFEKILAAKNFQNGYMTLRQIVMSLTDWRLHASFDAKKAQGQGVLDLSRAIADQFNVIPQPKISRWINTFSHIFAGGYAAGYYSYKWAEVLSADVYSAFEEAAKLTGSVLDEKTGARYREEILEVGGSRPAAESFKAFRGREPSIDALLRHGGLA
;
A
#
# COMPACT_ATOMS: atom_id res chain seq x y z
N MET A 1 26.12 -13.45 -36.10
CA MET A 1 25.26 -12.36 -36.60
C MET A 1 23.91 -12.95 -36.91
N THR A 2 23.05 -13.02 -35.92
CA THR A 2 21.64 -13.33 -36.12
C THR A 2 20.89 -12.02 -35.83
N THR A 3 20.44 -11.39 -36.89
CA THR A 3 19.57 -10.23 -36.87
C THR A 3 18.33 -10.60 -36.08
N SER A 4 18.13 -9.95 -34.95
CA SER A 4 16.82 -9.94 -34.29
C SER A 4 15.76 -9.58 -35.33
N PRO A 5 14.65 -10.33 -35.44
CA PRO A 5 13.56 -9.90 -36.28
C PRO A 5 13.08 -8.54 -35.76
N THR A 6 13.18 -7.52 -36.62
CA THR A 6 12.46 -6.26 -36.41
C THR A 6 10.98 -6.62 -36.45
N ASN A 7 10.41 -6.90 -35.27
CA ASN A 7 8.96 -7.06 -35.11
C ASN A 7 8.33 -5.70 -35.44
N HIS A 8 7.93 -5.52 -36.73
CA HIS A 8 7.02 -4.43 -37.05
C HIS A 8 5.72 -4.69 -36.33
N LEU A 9 5.36 -3.75 -35.46
CA LEU A 9 4.00 -3.73 -34.87
C LEU A 9 2.98 -3.82 -36.02
N PRO A 10 1.92 -4.63 -35.89
CA PRO A 10 0.81 -4.60 -36.82
C PRO A 10 0.32 -3.16 -37.03
N ASP A 11 -0.14 -2.83 -38.24
CA ASP A 11 -0.55 -1.46 -38.59
C ASP A 11 -1.58 -0.88 -37.59
N GLU A 12 -2.46 -1.71 -37.10
CA GLU A 12 -3.47 -1.37 -36.10
C GLU A 12 -2.92 -1.02 -34.70
N LEU A 13 -1.68 -1.44 -34.40
CA LEU A 13 -1.01 -1.20 -33.12
C LEU A 13 0.08 -0.10 -33.20
N GLN A 14 0.40 0.40 -34.37
CA GLN A 14 1.43 1.43 -34.57
C GLN A 14 1.11 2.75 -33.86
N ASN A 15 -0.17 3.02 -33.59
CA ASN A 15 -0.64 4.21 -32.87
C ASN A 15 -1.29 3.87 -31.51
N ASN A 16 -1.21 2.62 -31.05
CA ASN A 16 -1.78 2.25 -29.76
C ASN A 16 -0.84 2.68 -28.62
N PRO A 17 -1.28 3.55 -27.69
CA PRO A 17 -0.43 4.07 -26.63
C PRO A 17 0.11 2.99 -25.68
N LEU A 18 -0.52 1.81 -25.60
CA LEU A 18 -0.09 0.70 -24.75
C LEU A 18 1.03 -0.15 -25.39
N THR A 19 1.29 0.01 -26.69
CA THR A 19 2.37 -0.70 -27.40
C THR A 19 3.49 0.24 -27.85
N THR A 20 3.17 1.51 -28.11
CA THR A 20 4.12 2.47 -28.67
C THR A 20 5.06 3.11 -27.66
N PHE A 21 4.72 3.12 -26.36
CA PHE A 21 5.64 3.67 -25.36
C PHE A 21 6.89 2.77 -25.15
N GLY A 22 6.84 1.51 -25.55
CA GLY A 22 7.96 0.58 -25.50
C GLY A 22 8.61 0.55 -24.10
N ARG A 23 9.88 0.96 -24.02
CA ARG A 23 10.63 1.12 -22.76
C ARG A 23 10.56 2.54 -22.18
N GLY A 24 9.82 3.44 -22.83
CA GLY A 24 9.62 4.83 -22.39
C GLY A 24 8.62 4.98 -21.23
N ILE A 25 8.04 6.15 -21.15
CA ILE A 25 6.96 6.50 -20.23
C ILE A 25 5.64 6.42 -20.98
N ALA A 26 4.61 5.83 -20.37
CA ALA A 26 3.29 5.71 -20.97
C ALA A 26 2.59 7.08 -21.11
N ALA A 27 1.86 7.25 -22.20
CA ALA A 27 0.99 8.42 -22.43
C ALA A 27 -0.38 8.16 -21.79
N TYR A 28 -0.48 8.20 -20.45
CA TYR A 28 -1.64 7.78 -19.69
C TYR A 28 -2.95 8.43 -20.15
N SER A 29 -2.95 9.74 -20.45
CA SER A 29 -4.12 10.48 -20.91
C SER A 29 -4.63 10.07 -22.31
N GLU A 30 -3.80 9.35 -23.07
CA GLU A 30 -4.15 8.86 -24.41
C GLU A 30 -4.71 7.43 -24.38
N VAL A 31 -4.56 6.72 -23.26
CA VAL A 31 -5.08 5.35 -23.11
C VAL A 31 -6.59 5.39 -23.00
N LYS A 32 -7.26 4.62 -23.86
CA LYS A 32 -8.70 4.46 -23.91
C LYS A 32 -9.09 2.99 -23.85
N PRO A 33 -10.33 2.66 -23.44
CA PRO A 33 -10.80 1.27 -23.35
C PRO A 33 -10.58 0.45 -24.63
N GLU A 34 -10.80 1.05 -25.81
CA GLU A 34 -10.60 0.38 -27.09
C GLU A 34 -9.14 0.00 -27.42
N HIS A 35 -8.17 0.60 -26.74
CA HIS A 35 -6.74 0.27 -26.92
C HIS A 35 -6.33 -1.01 -26.18
N ILE A 36 -7.11 -1.43 -25.18
CA ILE A 36 -6.70 -2.45 -24.20
C ILE A 36 -6.62 -3.83 -24.82
N ALA A 37 -7.74 -4.34 -25.33
CA ALA A 37 -7.76 -5.71 -25.85
C ALA A 37 -6.77 -5.95 -26.97
N PRO A 38 -6.67 -5.10 -28.04
CA PRO A 38 -5.70 -5.33 -29.10
C PRO A 38 -4.25 -5.34 -28.62
N ALA A 39 -3.88 -4.43 -27.71
CA ALA A 39 -2.51 -4.34 -27.17
C ALA A 39 -2.18 -5.56 -26.31
N ILE A 40 -3.05 -5.93 -25.40
CA ILE A 40 -2.79 -7.04 -24.46
C ILE A 40 -2.79 -8.38 -25.19
N GLU A 41 -3.68 -8.62 -26.15
CA GLU A 41 -3.66 -9.85 -26.97
C GLU A 41 -2.37 -10.00 -27.76
N TYR A 42 -1.88 -8.91 -28.34
CA TYR A 42 -0.57 -8.91 -29.03
C TYR A 42 0.58 -9.22 -28.08
N LEU A 43 0.62 -8.57 -26.90
CA LEU A 43 1.70 -8.75 -25.94
C LEU A 43 1.67 -10.13 -25.27
N LEU A 44 0.48 -10.69 -25.04
CA LEU A 44 0.30 -12.07 -24.58
C LEU A 44 0.88 -13.07 -25.59
N LYS A 45 0.58 -12.84 -26.89
CA LYS A 45 1.16 -13.69 -27.93
C LYS A 45 2.68 -13.58 -27.98
N HIS A 46 3.22 -12.37 -27.90
CA HIS A 46 4.66 -12.14 -27.90
C HIS A 46 5.35 -12.79 -26.69
N ALA A 47 4.74 -12.70 -25.51
CA ALA A 47 5.24 -13.35 -24.31
C ALA A 47 5.17 -14.89 -24.44
N GLN A 48 4.10 -15.44 -25.02
CA GLN A 48 4.00 -16.89 -25.30
C GLN A 48 5.05 -17.36 -26.30
N ASP A 49 5.30 -16.61 -27.37
CA ASP A 49 6.35 -16.93 -28.35
C ASP A 49 7.75 -16.99 -27.67
N ALA A 50 8.01 -16.13 -26.68
CA ALA A 50 9.24 -16.17 -25.88
C ALA A 50 9.32 -17.41 -24.96
N VAL A 51 8.21 -17.80 -24.35
CA VAL A 51 8.12 -19.04 -23.56
C VAL A 51 8.39 -20.24 -24.44
N ASP A 52 7.77 -20.33 -25.61
CA ASP A 52 7.94 -21.44 -26.56
C ASP A 52 9.40 -21.56 -27.05
N LEU A 53 10.07 -20.42 -27.24
CA LEU A 53 11.50 -20.38 -27.56
C LEU A 53 12.34 -20.85 -26.35
N ALA A 54 12.03 -20.40 -25.16
CA ALA A 54 12.75 -20.73 -23.94
C ALA A 54 12.73 -22.23 -23.64
N VAL A 55 11.58 -22.90 -23.83
CA VAL A 55 11.46 -24.35 -23.61
C VAL A 55 11.97 -25.22 -24.77
N ASN A 56 12.31 -24.63 -25.90
CA ASN A 56 12.81 -25.38 -27.03
C ASN A 56 14.08 -26.17 -26.63
N PRO A 57 14.20 -27.48 -26.97
CA PRO A 57 15.38 -28.29 -26.62
C PRO A 57 16.69 -27.70 -27.14
N SER A 58 16.68 -26.96 -28.25
CA SER A 58 17.89 -26.34 -28.84
C SER A 58 18.31 -25.05 -28.13
N THR A 59 17.45 -24.44 -27.29
CA THR A 59 17.79 -23.23 -26.55
C THR A 59 18.66 -23.58 -25.33
N PRO A 60 19.87 -23.00 -25.22
CA PRO A 60 20.76 -23.26 -24.07
C PRO A 60 20.12 -22.80 -22.74
N SER A 61 20.34 -23.57 -21.68
CA SER A 61 19.95 -23.18 -20.31
C SER A 61 21.00 -22.20 -19.74
N SER A 62 21.01 -20.96 -20.25
CA SER A 62 21.90 -19.88 -19.82
C SER A 62 21.10 -18.62 -19.52
N TRP A 63 21.70 -17.66 -18.80
CA TRP A 63 21.04 -16.37 -18.52
C TRP A 63 20.64 -15.67 -19.82
N ASP A 64 21.58 -15.48 -20.74
CA ASP A 64 21.40 -14.70 -21.98
C ASP A 64 20.44 -15.36 -22.98
N SER A 65 20.29 -16.69 -22.94
CA SER A 65 19.43 -17.40 -23.90
C SER A 65 18.08 -17.80 -23.33
N LEU A 66 17.93 -17.84 -22.00
CA LEU A 66 16.73 -18.31 -21.30
C LEU A 66 16.08 -17.20 -20.48
N ALA A 67 16.79 -16.68 -19.48
CA ALA A 67 16.21 -15.79 -18.49
C ALA A 67 15.96 -14.38 -19.05
N GLU A 68 16.95 -13.77 -19.68
CA GLU A 68 16.86 -12.39 -20.16
C GLU A 68 15.81 -12.20 -21.27
N PRO A 69 15.70 -13.08 -22.32
CA PRO A 69 14.64 -12.94 -23.32
C PRO A 69 13.24 -13.15 -22.76
N LEU A 70 13.08 -14.03 -21.76
CA LEU A 70 11.82 -14.25 -21.08
C LEU A 70 11.42 -13.05 -20.22
N GLU A 71 12.38 -12.47 -19.47
CA GLU A 71 12.16 -11.22 -18.72
C GLU A 71 11.74 -10.07 -19.66
N ASP A 72 12.36 -9.92 -20.81
CA ASP A 72 12.03 -8.88 -21.79
C ASP A 72 10.57 -8.95 -22.26
N ALA A 73 10.15 -10.15 -22.63
CA ALA A 73 8.81 -10.38 -23.16
C ALA A 73 7.73 -10.22 -22.06
N THR A 74 7.99 -10.77 -20.87
CA THR A 74 7.06 -10.65 -19.74
C THR A 74 7.02 -9.24 -19.15
N GLU A 75 8.14 -8.51 -19.14
CA GLU A 75 8.18 -7.08 -18.77
C GLU A 75 7.31 -6.23 -19.70
N SER A 76 7.39 -6.45 -21.01
CA SER A 76 6.61 -5.70 -21.99
C SER A 76 5.10 -5.86 -21.75
N LEU A 77 4.64 -7.10 -21.50
CA LEU A 77 3.27 -7.39 -21.11
C LEU A 77 2.93 -6.77 -19.75
N GLY A 78 3.78 -6.99 -18.74
CA GLY A 78 3.57 -6.53 -17.37
C GLY A 78 3.45 -5.01 -17.28
N ARG A 79 4.27 -4.27 -18.01
CA ARG A 79 4.22 -2.80 -18.03
C ARG A 79 2.93 -2.26 -18.65
N SER A 80 2.52 -2.82 -19.78
CA SER A 80 1.28 -2.39 -20.43
C SER A 80 0.07 -2.75 -19.58
N TRP A 81 0.05 -3.95 -18.99
CA TRP A 81 -0.98 -4.34 -18.04
C TRP A 81 -0.95 -3.51 -16.75
N GLY A 82 0.24 -3.15 -16.24
CA GLY A 82 0.44 -2.27 -15.10
C GLY A 82 -0.15 -0.87 -15.33
N VAL A 83 0.00 -0.29 -16.52
CA VAL A 83 -0.64 0.98 -16.89
C VAL A 83 -2.17 0.88 -16.80
N ILE A 84 -2.75 -0.20 -17.32
CA ILE A 84 -4.21 -0.42 -17.30
C ILE A 84 -4.70 -0.63 -15.86
N SER A 85 -4.00 -1.45 -15.08
CA SER A 85 -4.32 -1.72 -13.67
C SER A 85 -4.23 -0.45 -12.81
N HIS A 86 -3.19 0.36 -13.06
CA HIS A 86 -3.04 1.65 -12.40
C HIS A 86 -4.21 2.58 -12.71
N LEU A 87 -4.55 2.77 -13.99
CA LEU A 87 -5.70 3.60 -14.40
C LEU A 87 -7.02 3.09 -13.80
N ASN A 88 -7.23 1.77 -13.76
CA ASN A 88 -8.40 1.17 -13.10
C ASN A 88 -8.43 1.44 -11.58
N SER A 89 -7.28 1.71 -10.95
CA SER A 89 -7.20 2.02 -9.52
C SER A 89 -7.36 3.50 -9.20
N VAL A 90 -6.97 4.41 -10.11
CA VAL A 90 -6.89 5.85 -9.84
C VAL A 90 -7.79 6.73 -10.72
N ALA A 91 -8.37 6.17 -11.79
CA ALA A 91 -9.21 6.86 -12.77
C ALA A 91 -10.28 5.92 -13.35
N ASP A 92 -10.91 5.13 -12.47
CA ASP A 92 -11.89 4.11 -12.85
C ASP A 92 -13.12 4.75 -13.54
N THR A 93 -13.52 4.12 -14.65
CA THR A 93 -14.78 4.43 -15.36
C THR A 93 -15.47 3.12 -15.71
N PRO A 94 -16.81 3.13 -15.94
CA PRO A 94 -17.52 1.92 -16.33
C PRO A 94 -16.91 1.23 -17.56
N GLU A 95 -16.51 2.00 -18.58
CA GLU A 95 -15.93 1.48 -19.82
C GLU A 95 -14.52 0.88 -19.60
N LEU A 96 -13.69 1.55 -18.80
CA LEU A 96 -12.37 1.04 -18.43
C LEU A 96 -12.48 -0.24 -17.60
N ARG A 97 -13.42 -0.27 -16.65
CA ARG A 97 -13.68 -1.42 -15.78
C ARG A 97 -14.10 -2.66 -16.58
N VAL A 98 -14.93 -2.49 -17.63
CA VAL A 98 -15.31 -3.57 -18.54
C VAL A 98 -14.09 -4.06 -19.32
N ALA A 99 -13.35 -3.17 -19.99
CA ALA A 99 -12.19 -3.55 -20.79
C ALA A 99 -11.08 -4.23 -19.96
N TYR A 100 -10.84 -3.74 -18.73
CA TYR A 100 -9.95 -4.38 -17.77
C TYR A 100 -10.45 -5.78 -17.40
N GLY A 101 -11.75 -5.90 -17.06
CA GLY A 101 -12.36 -7.16 -16.64
C GLY A 101 -12.35 -8.23 -17.72
N ASP A 102 -12.49 -7.86 -18.99
CA ASP A 102 -12.45 -8.79 -20.13
C ASP A 102 -11.04 -9.35 -20.38
N MET A 103 -9.99 -8.60 -20.05
CA MET A 103 -8.61 -9.02 -20.26
C MET A 103 -7.96 -9.66 -19.02
N LEU A 104 -8.45 -9.38 -17.83
CA LEU A 104 -7.91 -9.94 -16.58
C LEU A 104 -7.80 -11.48 -16.60
N PRO A 105 -8.82 -12.26 -16.99
CA PRO A 105 -8.71 -13.71 -17.06
C PRO A 105 -7.62 -14.19 -18.04
N LYS A 106 -7.45 -13.50 -19.18
CA LYS A 106 -6.43 -13.88 -20.18
C LYS A 106 -5.01 -13.66 -19.64
N VAL A 107 -4.78 -12.52 -18.96
CA VAL A 107 -3.49 -12.21 -18.34
C VAL A 107 -3.21 -13.18 -17.19
N THR A 108 -4.19 -13.42 -16.33
CA THR A 108 -4.06 -14.39 -15.22
C THR A 108 -3.76 -15.78 -15.73
N ALA A 109 -4.48 -16.25 -16.74
CA ALA A 109 -4.25 -17.57 -17.36
C ALA A 109 -2.83 -17.71 -17.93
N PHE A 110 -2.31 -16.64 -18.57
CA PHE A 110 -0.94 -16.65 -19.07
C PHE A 110 0.09 -16.82 -17.93
N PHE A 111 0.02 -16.01 -16.88
CA PHE A 111 0.98 -16.10 -15.78
C PHE A 111 0.82 -17.40 -14.98
N SER A 112 -0.42 -17.92 -14.82
CA SER A 112 -0.66 -19.23 -14.23
C SER A 112 -0.03 -20.34 -15.07
N SER A 113 -0.18 -20.33 -16.39
CA SER A 113 0.43 -21.31 -17.29
C SER A 113 1.97 -21.21 -17.27
N LEU A 114 2.52 -20.01 -17.16
CA LEU A 114 3.96 -19.79 -17.02
C LEU A 114 4.47 -20.43 -15.73
N GLY A 115 3.83 -20.17 -14.59
CA GLY A 115 4.18 -20.75 -13.29
C GLY A 115 4.07 -22.28 -13.25
N GLN A 116 3.14 -22.87 -14.04
CA GLN A 116 2.94 -24.32 -14.14
C GLN A 116 3.84 -25.00 -15.20
N ASN A 117 4.67 -24.25 -15.90
CA ASN A 117 5.46 -24.78 -17.01
C ASN A 117 6.63 -25.63 -16.49
N LEU A 118 6.44 -26.95 -16.49
CA LEU A 118 7.43 -27.91 -16.01
C LEU A 118 8.73 -27.89 -16.83
N ASP A 119 8.65 -27.67 -18.15
CA ASP A 119 9.84 -27.68 -18.99
C ASP A 119 10.66 -26.41 -18.78
N LEU A 120 10.01 -25.26 -18.57
CA LEU A 120 10.68 -24.03 -18.18
C LEU A 120 11.34 -24.18 -16.80
N TYR A 121 10.63 -24.76 -15.81
CA TYR A 121 11.20 -25.09 -14.50
C TYR A 121 12.45 -25.96 -14.62
N LYS A 122 12.42 -27.01 -15.46
CA LYS A 122 13.60 -27.86 -15.71
C LYS A 122 14.77 -27.07 -16.29
N LYS A 123 14.52 -26.17 -17.25
CA LYS A 123 15.54 -25.29 -17.84
C LYS A 123 16.21 -24.39 -16.79
N PHE A 124 15.42 -23.74 -15.92
CA PHE A 124 15.97 -22.95 -14.80
C PHE A 124 16.75 -23.84 -13.81
N LYS A 125 16.29 -25.05 -13.56
CA LYS A 125 16.98 -26.03 -12.70
C LYS A 125 18.30 -26.52 -13.31
N GLU A 126 18.36 -26.68 -14.63
CA GLU A 126 19.61 -26.96 -15.37
C GLU A 126 20.56 -25.77 -15.25
N LEU A 127 20.08 -24.55 -15.50
CA LEU A 127 20.88 -23.32 -15.36
C LEU A 127 21.48 -23.22 -13.96
N SER A 128 20.68 -23.45 -12.90
CA SER A 128 21.15 -23.36 -11.50
C SER A 128 22.27 -24.34 -11.13
N LYS A 129 22.42 -25.43 -11.93
CA LYS A 129 23.47 -26.46 -11.74
C LYS A 129 24.60 -26.35 -12.75
N SER A 130 24.54 -25.43 -13.68
CA SER A 130 25.54 -25.27 -14.74
C SER A 130 26.79 -24.56 -14.23
N SER A 131 27.88 -24.68 -14.97
CA SER A 131 29.11 -23.89 -14.72
C SER A 131 28.88 -22.39 -14.90
N ASP A 132 27.90 -22.00 -15.70
CA ASP A 132 27.58 -20.60 -15.97
C ASP A 132 26.92 -19.94 -14.78
N PHE A 133 26.15 -20.66 -13.97
CA PHE A 133 25.57 -20.15 -12.71
C PHE A 133 26.63 -19.54 -11.80
N SER A 134 27.82 -20.17 -11.69
CA SER A 134 28.90 -19.65 -10.84
C SER A 134 29.40 -18.27 -11.27
N LYS A 135 29.28 -17.94 -12.56
CA LYS A 135 29.74 -16.68 -13.17
C LYS A 135 28.71 -15.54 -13.04
N LEU A 136 27.46 -15.86 -12.74
CA LEU A 136 26.38 -14.89 -12.59
C LEU A 136 26.61 -13.98 -11.37
N SER A 137 26.12 -12.74 -11.47
CA SER A 137 26.06 -11.82 -10.32
C SER A 137 25.18 -12.36 -9.20
N ALA A 138 25.33 -11.83 -8.00
CA ALA A 138 24.49 -12.20 -6.86
C ALA A 138 22.99 -11.96 -7.16
N ALA A 139 22.66 -10.84 -7.83
CA ALA A 139 21.29 -10.53 -8.23
C ALA A 139 20.71 -11.54 -9.22
N GLN A 140 21.46 -11.93 -10.26
CA GLN A 140 21.02 -12.93 -11.23
C GLN A 140 20.82 -14.32 -10.57
N LYS A 141 21.71 -14.71 -9.65
CA LYS A 141 21.56 -15.94 -8.86
C LYS A 141 20.29 -15.92 -8.04
N LYS A 142 20.02 -14.78 -7.38
CA LYS A 142 18.81 -14.60 -6.58
C LYS A 142 17.52 -14.66 -7.42
N VAL A 143 17.53 -14.09 -8.64
CA VAL A 143 16.40 -14.26 -9.58
C VAL A 143 16.16 -15.74 -9.89
N ILE A 144 17.21 -16.51 -10.18
CA ILE A 144 17.06 -17.94 -10.50
C ILE A 144 16.55 -18.71 -9.26
N GLU A 145 17.05 -18.42 -8.06
CA GLU A 145 16.58 -19.05 -6.81
C GLU A 145 15.11 -18.73 -6.56
N ASN A 146 14.72 -17.47 -6.68
CA ASN A 146 13.32 -17.05 -6.57
C ASN A 146 12.45 -17.73 -7.63
N SER A 147 12.87 -17.75 -8.89
CA SER A 147 12.15 -18.41 -9.98
C SER A 147 11.90 -19.90 -9.69
N LEU A 148 12.91 -20.61 -9.18
CA LEU A 148 12.76 -22.03 -8.82
C LEU A 148 11.79 -22.25 -7.66
N ARG A 149 11.74 -21.35 -6.69
CA ARG A 149 10.72 -21.36 -5.65
C ARG A 149 9.35 -21.08 -6.25
N ASP A 150 9.24 -20.03 -7.06
CA ASP A 150 7.97 -19.52 -7.59
C ASP A 150 7.35 -20.50 -8.60
N PHE A 151 8.14 -21.22 -9.40
CA PHE A 151 7.63 -22.33 -10.21
C PHE A 151 6.98 -23.43 -9.36
N ARG A 152 7.58 -23.78 -8.22
CA ARG A 152 6.96 -24.77 -7.31
C ARG A 152 5.68 -24.24 -6.70
N LEU A 153 5.67 -22.99 -6.24
CA LEU A 153 4.48 -22.34 -5.70
C LEU A 153 3.42 -22.09 -6.78
N GLY A 154 3.82 -21.91 -8.04
CA GLY A 154 2.94 -21.80 -9.20
C GLY A 154 2.39 -23.14 -9.72
N GLY A 155 2.78 -24.25 -9.09
CA GLY A 155 2.24 -25.58 -9.41
C GLY A 155 2.97 -26.32 -10.54
N ALA A 156 4.22 -25.98 -10.89
CA ALA A 156 4.98 -26.66 -11.95
C ALA A 156 5.14 -28.17 -11.71
N GLU A 157 5.25 -28.59 -10.45
CA GLU A 157 5.40 -29.99 -10.04
C GLU A 157 4.07 -30.72 -9.79
N LEU A 158 2.92 -30.05 -9.96
CA LEU A 158 1.60 -30.69 -9.88
C LEU A 158 1.41 -31.71 -11.01
N SER A 159 0.56 -32.68 -10.75
CA SER A 159 0.15 -33.66 -11.77
C SER A 159 -0.63 -32.96 -12.90
N ASP A 160 -0.57 -33.51 -14.12
CA ASP A 160 -1.33 -32.95 -15.25
C ASP A 160 -2.84 -32.96 -15.01
N ALA A 161 -3.33 -33.84 -14.11
CA ALA A 161 -4.74 -33.90 -13.71
C ALA A 161 -5.12 -32.74 -12.77
N ASP A 162 -4.17 -32.25 -11.95
CA ASP A 162 -4.42 -31.19 -10.95
C ASP A 162 -4.21 -29.77 -11.52
N LYS A 163 -3.33 -29.62 -12.51
CA LYS A 163 -3.01 -28.31 -13.12
C LYS A 163 -4.23 -27.50 -13.59
N PRO A 164 -5.25 -28.10 -14.27
CA PRO A 164 -6.43 -27.34 -14.69
C PRO A 164 -7.20 -26.74 -13.52
N ARG A 165 -7.34 -27.52 -12.40
CA ARG A 165 -8.01 -26.99 -11.20
C ARG A 165 -7.22 -25.88 -10.54
N PHE A 166 -5.90 -26.00 -10.49
CA PHE A 166 -5.03 -24.94 -9.97
C PHE A 166 -5.15 -23.66 -10.79
N SER A 167 -5.13 -23.72 -12.13
CA SER A 167 -5.35 -22.57 -13.00
C SER A 167 -6.71 -21.93 -12.74
N GLN A 168 -7.76 -22.73 -12.61
CA GLN A 168 -9.11 -22.26 -12.30
C GLN A 168 -9.15 -21.51 -10.97
N ILE A 169 -8.44 -21.99 -9.93
CA ILE A 169 -8.33 -21.33 -8.63
C ILE A 169 -7.69 -19.95 -8.78
N GLN A 170 -6.63 -19.81 -9.57
CA GLN A 170 -5.96 -18.52 -9.81
C GLN A 170 -6.89 -17.52 -10.51
N ASP A 171 -7.62 -17.97 -11.53
CA ASP A 171 -8.58 -17.12 -12.26
C ASP A 171 -9.74 -16.69 -11.35
N GLU A 172 -10.29 -17.60 -10.56
CA GLU A 172 -11.36 -17.30 -9.61
C GLU A 172 -10.90 -16.33 -8.54
N GLN A 173 -9.70 -16.49 -7.98
CA GLN A 173 -9.13 -15.54 -6.99
C GLN A 173 -8.92 -14.15 -7.58
N ALA A 174 -8.37 -14.05 -8.79
CA ALA A 174 -8.18 -12.76 -9.46
C ALA A 174 -9.51 -12.04 -9.70
N THR A 175 -10.53 -12.77 -10.15
CA THR A 175 -11.88 -12.25 -10.40
C THR A 175 -12.55 -11.80 -9.10
N LEU A 176 -12.45 -12.60 -8.04
CA LEU A 176 -13.02 -12.27 -6.72
C LEU A 176 -12.31 -11.09 -6.07
N GLY A 177 -10.98 -11.00 -6.18
CA GLY A 177 -10.21 -9.87 -5.68
C GLY A 177 -10.58 -8.56 -6.36
N LYS A 178 -10.72 -8.59 -7.71
CA LYS A 178 -11.22 -7.44 -8.47
C LYS A 178 -12.62 -7.04 -8.01
N ALA A 179 -13.56 -7.99 -7.95
CA ALA A 179 -14.93 -7.72 -7.54
C ALA A 179 -15.00 -7.15 -6.12
N PHE A 180 -14.21 -7.69 -5.18
CA PHE A 180 -14.10 -7.18 -3.82
C PHE A 180 -13.73 -5.68 -3.81
N SER A 181 -12.70 -5.33 -4.56
CA SER A 181 -12.21 -3.95 -4.64
C SER A 181 -13.22 -3.00 -5.30
N ASP A 182 -13.86 -3.43 -6.39
CA ASP A 182 -14.88 -2.66 -7.09
C ASP A 182 -16.10 -2.40 -6.18
N HIS A 183 -16.56 -3.40 -5.44
CA HIS A 183 -17.65 -3.26 -4.47
C HIS A 183 -17.35 -2.24 -3.37
N VAL A 184 -16.10 -2.23 -2.86
CA VAL A 184 -15.68 -1.24 -1.85
C VAL A 184 -15.66 0.18 -2.43
N LEU A 185 -15.16 0.34 -3.66
CA LEU A 185 -15.15 1.63 -4.36
C LEU A 185 -16.57 2.12 -4.61
N ASP A 186 -17.42 1.29 -5.19
CA ASP A 186 -18.82 1.63 -5.51
C ASP A 186 -19.64 1.95 -4.25
N ALA A 187 -19.43 1.20 -3.16
CA ALA A 187 -20.09 1.47 -1.88
C ALA A 187 -19.63 2.80 -1.25
N THR A 188 -18.39 3.20 -1.53
CA THR A 188 -17.84 4.49 -1.05
C THR A 188 -18.35 5.66 -1.89
N ASP A 189 -18.30 5.54 -3.23
CA ASP A 189 -18.73 6.58 -4.17
C ASP A 189 -20.24 6.76 -4.20
N GLY A 190 -20.98 5.68 -3.96
CA GLY A 190 -22.45 5.67 -4.02
C GLY A 190 -23.15 6.38 -2.86
N PHE A 191 -22.43 6.63 -1.74
CA PHE A 191 -23.04 7.25 -0.57
C PHE A 191 -22.93 8.78 -0.59
N VAL A 192 -24.07 9.43 -0.31
CA VAL A 192 -24.13 10.88 -0.05
C VAL A 192 -25.14 11.15 1.05
N HIS A 193 -24.73 11.90 2.06
CA HIS A 193 -25.63 12.47 3.08
C HIS A 193 -25.67 13.99 2.95
N LEU A 194 -26.84 14.54 2.70
CA LEU A 194 -27.07 15.99 2.56
C LEU A 194 -27.55 16.58 3.88
N VAL A 195 -26.86 17.60 4.35
CA VAL A 195 -27.28 18.43 5.48
C VAL A 195 -27.70 19.81 4.91
N THR A 196 -28.84 20.31 5.31
CA THR A 196 -29.40 21.59 4.82
C THR A 196 -29.49 22.64 5.93
N ASP A 197 -29.49 22.23 7.19
CA ASP A 197 -29.47 23.12 8.35
C ASP A 197 -28.04 23.31 8.87
N LYS A 198 -27.58 24.55 8.89
CA LYS A 198 -26.25 24.89 9.41
C LYS A 198 -26.10 24.57 10.91
N ALA A 199 -27.18 24.53 11.64
CA ALA A 199 -27.18 24.18 13.07
C ALA A 199 -26.71 22.73 13.33
N ASP A 200 -26.89 21.82 12.37
CA ASP A 200 -26.42 20.44 12.45
C ASP A 200 -24.92 20.28 12.22
N LEU A 201 -24.22 21.35 11.84
CA LEU A 201 -22.81 21.34 11.43
C LEU A 201 -21.88 21.96 12.47
N VAL A 202 -22.37 22.23 13.66
CA VAL A 202 -21.58 22.84 14.76
C VAL A 202 -20.36 21.95 15.06
N GLY A 203 -19.20 22.60 15.23
CA GLY A 203 -17.92 21.97 15.53
C GLY A 203 -17.08 21.62 14.31
N LEU A 204 -17.68 21.52 13.10
CA LEU A 204 -16.93 21.18 11.90
C LEU A 204 -16.00 22.32 11.45
N PRO A 205 -14.75 22.03 11.03
CA PRO A 205 -13.82 23.02 10.50
C PRO A 205 -14.32 23.69 9.21
N GLU A 206 -13.91 24.93 8.96
CA GLU A 206 -14.36 25.69 7.78
C GLU A 206 -13.99 25.03 6.45
N ASP A 207 -12.83 24.42 6.36
CA ASP A 207 -12.39 23.72 5.15
C ASP A 207 -13.20 22.43 4.91
N ALA A 208 -13.57 21.69 5.96
CA ALA A 208 -14.49 20.56 5.85
C ALA A 208 -15.89 21.00 5.38
N LEU A 209 -16.38 22.14 5.89
CA LEU A 209 -17.64 22.71 5.43
C LEU A 209 -17.56 23.19 3.98
N ALA A 210 -16.44 23.83 3.59
CA ALA A 210 -16.23 24.25 2.21
C ALA A 210 -16.18 23.06 1.25
N ALA A 211 -15.49 21.99 1.61
CA ALA A 211 -15.42 20.75 0.83
C ALA A 211 -16.80 20.08 0.69
N ALA A 212 -17.60 20.05 1.77
CA ALA A 212 -18.95 19.50 1.73
C ALA A 212 -19.90 20.36 0.88
N ALA A 213 -19.75 21.70 0.91
CA ALA A 213 -20.52 22.59 0.06
C ALA A 213 -20.14 22.45 -1.43
N ASP A 214 -18.85 22.33 -1.75
CA ASP A 214 -18.38 22.08 -3.12
C ASP A 214 -18.90 20.72 -3.65
N THR A 215 -18.84 19.68 -2.83
CA THR A 215 -19.43 18.35 -3.15
C THR A 215 -20.92 18.46 -3.43
N ALA A 216 -21.66 19.22 -2.63
CA ALA A 216 -23.08 19.45 -2.87
C ALA A 216 -23.32 20.17 -4.21
N GLN A 217 -22.53 21.19 -4.50
CA GLN A 217 -22.61 21.94 -5.77
C GLN A 217 -22.32 21.03 -6.99
N GLN A 218 -21.27 20.22 -6.94
CA GLN A 218 -20.91 19.27 -8.00
C GLN A 218 -22.07 18.29 -8.28
N LYS A 219 -22.79 17.89 -7.23
CA LYS A 219 -23.96 16.99 -7.32
C LYS A 219 -25.29 17.72 -7.56
N SER A 220 -25.27 19.05 -7.83
CA SER A 220 -26.46 19.88 -8.03
C SER A 220 -27.42 19.86 -6.82
N LEU A 221 -26.90 19.74 -5.61
CA LEU A 221 -27.61 19.76 -4.33
C LEU A 221 -27.43 21.13 -3.64
N LYS A 222 -28.38 21.51 -2.76
CA LYS A 222 -28.29 22.74 -1.94
C LYS A 222 -28.01 22.36 -0.49
N GLY A 223 -26.90 22.83 0.06
CA GLY A 223 -26.47 22.52 1.44
C GLY A 223 -25.05 21.96 1.46
N TRP A 224 -24.81 21.02 2.33
CA TRP A 224 -23.50 20.38 2.56
C TRP A 224 -23.64 18.88 2.35
N ALA A 225 -22.90 18.31 1.41
CA ALA A 225 -22.94 16.89 1.07
C ALA A 225 -21.71 16.18 1.61
N PHE A 226 -21.92 15.21 2.51
CA PHE A 226 -20.92 14.36 3.09
C PHE A 226 -20.90 13.00 2.40
N THR A 227 -19.69 12.48 2.13
CA THR A 227 -19.45 11.18 1.48
C THR A 227 -18.69 10.24 2.42
N LEU A 228 -18.45 9.00 2.00
CA LEU A 228 -17.64 8.04 2.78
C LEU A 228 -16.16 8.01 2.36
N HIS A 229 -15.72 8.93 1.50
CA HIS A 229 -14.29 9.18 1.33
C HIS A 229 -13.71 9.72 2.63
N PHE A 230 -12.52 9.26 2.99
CA PHE A 230 -11.93 9.53 4.30
C PHE A 230 -11.85 11.03 4.63
N PRO A 231 -11.42 11.94 3.72
CA PRO A 231 -11.38 13.38 3.99
C PRO A 231 -12.75 14.04 4.21
N SER A 232 -13.84 13.41 3.78
CA SER A 232 -15.21 13.88 4.04
C SER A 232 -15.80 13.25 5.31
N TYR A 233 -15.50 11.96 5.54
CA TYR A 233 -16.01 11.19 6.67
C TYR A 233 -15.33 11.53 7.99
N TYR A 234 -13.99 11.53 8.02
CA TYR A 234 -13.25 11.60 9.27
C TYR A 234 -13.40 12.92 10.03
N PRO A 235 -13.43 14.11 9.37
CA PRO A 235 -13.72 15.36 10.08
C PRO A 235 -15.08 15.39 10.79
N VAL A 236 -16.10 14.71 10.24
CA VAL A 236 -17.40 14.58 10.94
C VAL A 236 -17.24 13.77 12.22
N MET A 237 -16.48 12.66 12.16
CA MET A 237 -16.22 11.83 13.33
C MET A 237 -15.41 12.55 14.41
N GLN A 238 -14.47 13.39 14.00
CA GLN A 238 -13.50 14.04 14.88
C GLN A 238 -14.03 15.34 15.50
N TYR A 239 -14.83 16.11 14.73
CA TYR A 239 -15.16 17.49 15.12
C TYR A 239 -16.65 17.78 15.32
N SER A 240 -17.55 17.03 14.64
CA SER A 240 -18.97 17.34 14.70
C SER A 240 -19.52 17.19 16.13
N GLU A 241 -20.15 18.24 16.66
CA GLU A 241 -20.86 18.18 17.95
C GLU A 241 -22.19 17.41 17.85
N ASN A 242 -22.74 17.26 16.64
CA ASN A 242 -23.96 16.51 16.38
C ASN A 242 -23.69 15.00 16.45
N ARG A 243 -23.98 14.41 17.64
CA ARG A 243 -23.79 12.96 17.87
C ARG A 243 -24.60 12.09 16.90
N ALA A 244 -25.79 12.56 16.52
CA ALA A 244 -26.63 11.81 15.56
C ALA A 244 -25.99 11.76 14.16
N LEU A 245 -25.37 12.87 13.71
CA LEU A 245 -24.63 12.91 12.45
C LEU A 245 -23.40 11.99 12.51
N ARG A 246 -22.63 12.01 13.60
CA ARG A 246 -21.50 11.07 13.79
C ARG A 246 -21.98 9.62 13.70
N ARG A 247 -23.04 9.27 14.42
CA ARG A 247 -23.61 7.92 14.39
C ARG A 247 -24.02 7.51 12.97
N LEU A 248 -24.78 8.35 12.27
CA LEU A 248 -25.21 8.08 10.90
C LEU A 248 -24.02 7.81 9.96
N MET A 249 -23.02 8.68 9.99
CA MET A 249 -21.83 8.53 9.16
C MET A 249 -21.02 7.28 9.52
N TYR A 250 -20.89 6.99 10.83
CA TYR A 250 -20.22 5.78 11.31
C TYR A 250 -20.93 4.51 10.84
N GLU A 251 -22.24 4.42 11.07
CA GLU A 251 -23.06 3.28 10.66
C GLU A 251 -22.96 3.05 9.16
N ALA A 252 -23.03 4.12 8.35
CA ALA A 252 -22.84 4.03 6.92
C ALA A 252 -21.44 3.54 6.53
N TYR A 253 -20.40 4.04 7.22
CA TYR A 253 -19.01 3.69 6.92
C TYR A 253 -18.69 2.23 7.23
N VAL A 254 -19.14 1.72 8.37
CA VAL A 254 -18.80 0.35 8.82
C VAL A 254 -19.68 -0.74 8.21
N THR A 255 -20.74 -0.36 7.50
CA THR A 255 -21.63 -1.31 6.80
C THR A 255 -21.43 -1.34 5.29
N ARG A 256 -20.47 -0.56 4.75
CA ARG A 256 -20.15 -0.59 3.32
C ARG A 256 -19.86 -1.99 2.82
N ALA A 257 -20.21 -2.26 1.58
CA ALA A 257 -19.97 -3.53 0.89
C ALA A 257 -20.46 -4.75 1.70
N SER A 258 -21.63 -4.63 2.34
CA SER A 258 -22.23 -5.70 3.15
C SER A 258 -23.74 -5.80 2.91
N GLU A 259 -24.33 -6.84 3.48
CA GLU A 259 -25.79 -7.08 3.47
C GLU A 259 -26.59 -5.97 4.19
N LEU A 260 -25.91 -5.18 5.05
CA LEU A 260 -26.53 -4.05 5.76
C LEU A 260 -26.40 -2.72 5.01
N ALA A 261 -25.61 -2.66 3.94
CA ALA A 261 -25.39 -1.43 3.20
C ALA A 261 -26.67 -0.77 2.65
N PRO A 262 -27.73 -1.49 2.20
CA PRO A 262 -28.97 -0.84 1.76
C PRO A 262 -29.67 -0.06 2.87
N GLU A 263 -29.61 -0.52 4.11
CA GLU A 263 -30.27 0.12 5.25
C GLU A 263 -29.47 1.35 5.77
N TYR A 264 -28.14 1.21 5.90
CA TYR A 264 -27.31 2.21 6.59
C TYR A 264 -26.49 3.09 5.64
N ALA A 265 -26.04 2.53 4.51
CA ALA A 265 -25.09 3.18 3.60
C ALA A 265 -25.67 3.52 2.22
N LYS A 266 -26.98 3.37 2.02
CA LYS A 266 -27.63 3.53 0.70
C LYS A 266 -26.98 2.69 -0.41
N GLY A 267 -26.28 1.62 -0.02
CA GLY A 267 -25.59 0.71 -0.91
C GLY A 267 -26.53 -0.30 -1.57
N LYS A 268 -25.96 -1.15 -2.42
CA LYS A 268 -26.68 -2.22 -3.11
C LYS A 268 -26.25 -3.58 -2.59
N LEU A 269 -27.17 -4.56 -2.56
CA LEU A 269 -26.85 -5.94 -2.18
C LEU A 269 -25.85 -6.61 -3.12
N GLU A 270 -25.79 -6.19 -4.38
CA GLU A 270 -24.81 -6.69 -5.35
C GLU A 270 -23.36 -6.35 -4.99
N TRP A 271 -23.15 -5.37 -4.09
CA TRP A 271 -21.84 -4.98 -3.58
C TRP A 271 -21.44 -5.72 -2.29
N ASP A 272 -22.25 -6.69 -1.81
CA ASP A 272 -21.94 -7.43 -0.59
C ASP A 272 -20.76 -8.39 -0.79
N ASN A 273 -19.68 -8.17 -0.04
CA ASN A 273 -18.46 -8.96 -0.09
C ASN A 273 -18.48 -10.20 0.82
N THR A 274 -19.57 -10.46 1.56
CA THR A 274 -19.61 -11.54 2.56
C THR A 274 -19.33 -12.91 1.95
N GLN A 275 -19.98 -13.25 0.82
CA GLN A 275 -19.75 -14.52 0.13
C GLN A 275 -18.42 -14.54 -0.64
N ASN A 276 -18.02 -13.39 -1.19
CA ASN A 276 -16.74 -13.21 -1.86
C ASN A 276 -15.57 -13.58 -0.93
N MET A 277 -15.56 -13.05 0.30
CA MET A 277 -14.54 -13.37 1.30
C MET A 277 -14.46 -14.86 1.61
N LEU A 278 -15.60 -15.51 1.83
CA LEU A 278 -15.65 -16.92 2.14
C LEU A 278 -15.11 -17.78 0.99
N GLU A 279 -15.46 -17.43 -0.25
CA GLU A 279 -14.98 -18.16 -1.42
C GLU A 279 -13.49 -17.98 -1.64
N GLN A 280 -12.95 -16.77 -1.49
CA GLN A 280 -11.50 -16.55 -1.53
C GLN A 280 -10.76 -17.42 -0.51
N LEU A 281 -11.26 -17.53 0.74
CA LEU A 281 -10.66 -18.36 1.77
C LEU A 281 -10.72 -19.87 1.43
N ARG A 282 -11.80 -20.33 0.79
CA ARG A 282 -11.90 -21.71 0.31
C ARG A 282 -10.88 -22.02 -0.77
N LEU A 283 -10.76 -21.12 -1.75
CA LEU A 283 -9.81 -21.27 -2.85
C LEU A 283 -8.37 -21.25 -2.34
N ARG A 284 -8.04 -20.37 -1.41
CA ARG A 284 -6.71 -20.29 -0.78
C ARG A 284 -6.36 -21.55 0.01
N ASP A 285 -7.30 -22.12 0.78
CA ASP A 285 -7.08 -23.40 1.48
C ASP A 285 -6.88 -24.55 0.48
N GLU A 286 -7.65 -24.60 -0.60
CA GLU A 286 -7.51 -25.60 -1.65
C GLU A 286 -6.16 -25.47 -2.35
N GLU A 287 -5.75 -24.28 -2.76
CA GLU A 287 -4.46 -23.97 -3.36
C GLU A 287 -3.29 -24.43 -2.48
N ALA A 288 -3.31 -24.05 -1.20
CA ALA A 288 -2.25 -24.42 -0.27
C ALA A 288 -2.11 -25.93 -0.14
N ARG A 289 -3.24 -26.66 -0.05
CA ARG A 289 -3.24 -28.12 0.04
C ARG A 289 -2.78 -28.81 -1.23
N MET A 290 -3.14 -28.28 -2.40
CA MET A 290 -2.64 -28.81 -3.68
C MET A 290 -1.12 -28.70 -3.76
N LEU A 291 -0.54 -27.66 -3.21
CA LEU A 291 0.92 -27.43 -3.14
C LEU A 291 1.60 -28.14 -1.95
N GLY A 292 0.85 -28.95 -1.17
CA GLY A 292 1.38 -29.73 -0.05
C GLY A 292 1.54 -28.98 1.26
N PHE A 293 1.02 -27.73 1.38
CA PHE A 293 1.03 -26.96 2.61
C PHE A 293 -0.17 -27.31 3.51
N LYS A 294 0.04 -27.18 4.83
CA LYS A 294 -0.99 -27.45 5.84
C LYS A 294 -2.18 -26.46 5.76
N ASN A 295 -1.91 -25.22 5.40
CA ASN A 295 -2.87 -24.12 5.28
C ASN A 295 -2.26 -23.00 4.44
N TYR A 296 -3.07 -21.98 4.13
CA TYR A 296 -2.60 -20.85 3.32
C TYR A 296 -1.57 -19.98 4.05
N ALA A 297 -1.62 -19.85 5.38
CA ALA A 297 -0.60 -19.13 6.13
C ALA A 297 0.80 -19.74 5.92
N ALA A 298 0.91 -21.06 5.94
CA ALA A 298 2.18 -21.75 5.67
C ALA A 298 2.66 -21.57 4.21
N LEU A 299 1.75 -21.54 3.24
CA LEU A 299 2.07 -21.20 1.84
C LEU A 299 2.56 -19.76 1.73
N SER A 300 1.86 -18.83 2.35
CA SER A 300 2.17 -17.40 2.34
C SER A 300 3.54 -17.07 2.92
N LEU A 301 4.03 -17.85 3.88
CA LEU A 301 5.36 -17.68 4.49
C LEU A 301 6.52 -18.12 3.60
N ALA A 302 6.28 -18.94 2.58
CA ALA A 302 7.36 -19.50 1.76
C ALA A 302 8.34 -18.46 1.16
N PRO A 303 7.88 -17.26 0.72
CA PRO A 303 8.75 -16.18 0.25
C PRO A 303 9.05 -15.09 1.31
N LYS A 304 8.78 -15.32 2.61
CA LYS A 304 8.87 -14.31 3.67
C LYS A 304 10.02 -14.57 4.63
N MET A 305 10.32 -13.60 5.50
CA MET A 305 11.34 -13.69 6.56
C MET A 305 10.92 -14.64 7.70
N ALA A 306 9.65 -14.53 8.13
CA ALA A 306 9.12 -15.37 9.20
C ALA A 306 9.17 -16.84 8.80
N SER A 307 9.70 -17.69 9.68
CA SER A 307 10.08 -19.07 9.36
C SER A 307 8.95 -20.08 9.58
N SER A 308 7.95 -19.73 10.38
CA SER A 308 6.85 -20.67 10.73
C SER A 308 5.58 -19.95 11.14
N VAL A 309 4.45 -20.67 11.04
CA VAL A 309 3.13 -20.20 11.49
C VAL A 309 3.13 -19.92 12.98
N GLU A 310 3.82 -20.74 13.75
CA GLU A 310 3.94 -20.63 15.21
C GLU A 310 4.77 -19.42 15.63
N GLU A 311 5.77 -19.03 14.84
CA GLU A 311 6.56 -17.81 15.09
C GLU A 311 5.71 -16.56 14.98
N VAL A 312 4.92 -16.43 13.91
CA VAL A 312 4.02 -15.27 13.71
C VAL A 312 2.93 -15.23 14.80
N ASP A 313 2.34 -16.39 15.14
CA ASP A 313 1.32 -16.44 16.19
C ASP A 313 1.89 -16.02 17.55
N SER A 314 3.09 -16.50 17.87
CA SER A 314 3.80 -16.12 19.11
C SER A 314 4.16 -14.62 19.11
N PHE A 315 4.60 -14.08 17.99
CA PHE A 315 4.92 -12.67 17.83
C PHE A 315 3.67 -11.79 18.10
N LEU A 316 2.55 -12.07 17.44
CA LEU A 316 1.31 -11.32 17.61
C LEU A 316 0.76 -11.42 19.03
N THR A 317 0.79 -12.62 19.62
CA THR A 317 0.32 -12.86 20.99
C THR A 317 1.18 -12.11 22.03
N ASN A 318 2.50 -12.12 21.86
CA ASN A 318 3.42 -11.38 22.72
C ASN A 318 3.18 -9.86 22.65
N PHE A 319 2.92 -9.34 21.44
CA PHE A 319 2.60 -7.92 21.26
C PHE A 319 1.27 -7.54 21.90
N GLU A 320 0.24 -8.38 21.74
CA GLU A 320 -1.06 -8.18 22.38
C GLU A 320 -0.92 -8.06 23.90
N GLN A 321 -0.20 -9.01 24.52
CA GLN A 321 0.01 -9.01 25.96
C GLN A 321 0.72 -7.74 26.46
N LYS A 322 1.66 -7.21 25.67
CA LYS A 322 2.35 -5.97 26.01
C LYS A 322 1.50 -4.72 25.80
N ALA A 323 0.73 -4.65 24.71
CA ALA A 323 -0.07 -3.48 24.35
C ALA A 323 -1.36 -3.36 25.17
N LYS A 324 -1.98 -4.48 25.57
CA LYS A 324 -3.30 -4.51 26.22
C LYS A 324 -3.40 -3.70 27.50
N PRO A 325 -2.45 -3.73 28.45
CA PRO A 325 -2.54 -2.91 29.65
C PRO A 325 -2.59 -1.40 29.34
N PHE A 326 -1.83 -0.95 28.34
CA PHE A 326 -1.83 0.44 27.90
C PHE A 326 -3.15 0.79 27.20
N ALA A 327 -3.65 -0.09 26.35
CA ALA A 327 -4.95 0.10 25.67
C ALA A 327 -6.12 0.17 26.66
N LEU A 328 -6.11 -0.64 27.71
CA LEU A 328 -7.11 -0.58 28.79
C LEU A 328 -7.06 0.75 29.52
N LYS A 329 -5.85 1.25 29.79
CA LYS A 329 -5.66 2.56 30.41
C LYS A 329 -6.17 3.67 29.50
N ASP A 330 -5.80 3.66 28.24
CA ASP A 330 -6.27 4.62 27.24
C ASP A 330 -7.80 4.66 27.17
N TRP A 331 -8.43 3.49 27.13
CA TRP A 331 -9.89 3.37 27.10
C TRP A 331 -10.57 3.87 28.38
N GLN A 332 -10.01 3.56 29.55
CA GLN A 332 -10.52 4.03 30.82
C GLN A 332 -10.45 5.56 30.94
N GLU A 333 -9.30 6.14 30.58
CA GLU A 333 -9.12 7.60 30.58
C GLU A 333 -10.11 8.29 29.63
N LEU A 334 -10.24 7.76 28.40
CA LEU A 334 -11.17 8.31 27.41
C LEU A 334 -12.63 8.22 27.87
N SER A 335 -13.03 7.10 28.46
CA SER A 335 -14.39 6.88 28.94
C SER A 335 -14.74 7.80 30.11
N GLU A 336 -13.82 8.00 31.06
CA GLU A 336 -14.01 8.93 32.17
C GLU A 336 -14.11 10.37 31.68
N PHE A 337 -13.21 10.80 30.79
CA PHE A 337 -13.24 12.12 30.15
C PHE A 337 -14.58 12.36 29.43
N ALA A 338 -15.03 11.41 28.63
CA ALA A 338 -16.29 11.53 27.90
C ALA A 338 -17.48 11.71 28.83
N LYS A 339 -17.47 11.04 29.98
CA LYS A 339 -18.53 11.12 30.98
C LYS A 339 -18.51 12.46 31.72
N THR A 340 -17.33 12.92 32.17
CA THR A 340 -17.20 14.11 33.03
C THR A 340 -17.26 15.41 32.23
N GLU A 341 -16.56 15.47 31.12
CA GLU A 341 -16.37 16.73 30.32
C GLU A 341 -17.31 16.84 29.12
N LEU A 342 -17.71 15.71 28.52
CA LEU A 342 -18.57 15.70 27.34
C LEU A 342 -20.02 15.34 27.62
N SER A 343 -20.36 15.05 28.89
CA SER A 343 -21.71 14.66 29.30
C SER A 343 -22.25 13.41 28.58
N ILE A 344 -21.38 12.51 28.11
CA ILE A 344 -21.75 11.23 27.50
C ILE A 344 -21.93 10.21 28.64
N THR A 345 -23.11 10.20 29.25
CA THR A 345 -23.39 9.41 30.46
C THR A 345 -23.96 8.01 30.17
N ASP A 346 -24.45 7.79 28.97
CA ASP A 346 -25.01 6.52 28.46
C ASP A 346 -23.95 5.52 27.96
N GLY A 347 -22.67 5.88 28.09
CA GLY A 347 -21.52 5.11 27.62
C GLY A 347 -20.95 5.64 26.31
N LEU A 348 -19.63 5.42 26.15
CA LEU A 348 -18.89 5.83 24.97
C LEU A 348 -19.13 4.79 23.85
N GLU A 349 -19.70 5.25 22.76
CA GLU A 349 -19.98 4.44 21.59
C GLU A 349 -18.86 4.64 20.53
N PRO A 350 -18.66 3.70 19.58
CA PRO A 350 -17.61 3.81 18.59
C PRO A 350 -17.63 5.10 17.75
N TRP A 351 -18.81 5.67 17.50
CA TRP A 351 -18.95 6.97 16.82
C TRP A 351 -18.59 8.18 17.68
N ASP A 352 -18.35 7.99 18.96
CA ASP A 352 -17.91 9.02 19.89
C ASP A 352 -16.38 9.03 20.08
N VAL A 353 -15.70 7.92 19.75
CA VAL A 353 -14.28 7.71 20.08
C VAL A 353 -13.39 8.79 19.48
N ALA A 354 -13.47 9.03 18.16
CA ALA A 354 -12.65 10.03 17.51
C ALA A 354 -12.91 11.45 18.03
N PHE A 355 -14.20 11.79 18.28
CA PHE A 355 -14.61 13.07 18.86
C PHE A 355 -14.06 13.26 20.27
N ALA A 356 -14.27 12.27 21.15
CA ALA A 356 -13.79 12.31 22.52
C ALA A 356 -12.25 12.34 22.59
N SER A 357 -11.57 11.57 21.72
CA SER A 357 -10.11 11.57 21.62
C SER A 357 -9.55 12.93 21.24
N GLU A 358 -10.13 13.60 20.25
CA GLU A 358 -9.71 14.95 19.85
C GLU A 358 -9.91 15.96 20.99
N ARG A 359 -11.06 15.92 21.68
CA ARG A 359 -11.33 16.80 22.83
C ARG A 359 -10.38 16.55 23.99
N LEU A 360 -10.10 15.28 24.33
CA LEU A 360 -9.13 14.91 25.37
C LEU A 360 -7.71 15.35 25.00
N LYS A 361 -7.34 15.21 23.72
CA LYS A 361 -6.06 15.65 23.20
C LYS A 361 -5.89 17.17 23.31
N GLN A 362 -6.93 17.93 22.93
CA GLN A 362 -6.96 19.39 23.04
C GLN A 362 -6.84 19.86 24.50
N GLU A 363 -7.56 19.23 25.42
CA GLU A 363 -7.48 19.55 26.85
C GLU A 363 -6.10 19.24 27.44
N ARG A 364 -5.56 18.07 27.12
CA ARG A 364 -4.29 17.59 27.72
C ARG A 364 -3.08 18.33 27.18
N TYR A 365 -3.03 18.61 25.89
CA TYR A 365 -1.85 19.13 25.21
C TYR A 365 -2.02 20.58 24.71
N SER A 366 -3.20 21.17 24.86
CA SER A 366 -3.51 22.55 24.49
C SER A 366 -3.21 22.91 23.02
N PHE A 367 -3.54 21.99 22.08
CA PHE A 367 -3.57 22.25 20.66
C PHE A 367 -4.63 21.35 19.97
N SER A 368 -5.04 21.71 18.75
CA SER A 368 -5.95 20.92 17.93
C SER A 368 -5.27 20.48 16.62
N GLU A 369 -5.68 19.34 16.08
CA GLU A 369 -5.25 18.91 14.76
C GLU A 369 -5.63 19.91 13.66
N ASN A 370 -6.78 20.58 13.81
CA ASN A 370 -7.21 21.61 12.86
C ASN A 370 -6.32 22.85 12.88
N GLU A 371 -5.79 23.26 14.04
CA GLU A 371 -4.78 24.32 14.16
C GLU A 371 -3.45 23.86 13.55
N LEU A 372 -3.03 22.66 13.89
CA LEU A 372 -1.75 22.09 13.47
C LEU A 372 -1.66 21.98 11.95
N LYS A 373 -2.70 21.46 11.28
CA LYS A 373 -2.68 21.25 9.82
C LYS A 373 -2.49 22.56 9.02
N GLN A 374 -2.79 23.73 9.60
CA GLN A 374 -2.54 25.03 8.94
C GLN A 374 -1.06 25.28 8.66
N TYR A 375 -0.17 24.56 9.32
CA TYR A 375 1.28 24.65 9.11
C TYR A 375 1.81 23.68 8.06
N PHE A 376 0.97 22.80 7.50
CA PHE A 376 1.36 21.77 6.51
C PHE A 376 0.73 22.02 5.12
N PRO A 377 0.99 23.15 4.43
CA PRO A 377 0.65 23.25 3.01
C PRO A 377 1.47 22.21 2.22
N LEU A 378 0.82 21.40 1.39
CA LEU A 378 1.46 20.29 0.68
C LEU A 378 2.74 20.68 -0.08
N PRO A 379 2.80 21.81 -0.82
CA PRO A 379 4.05 22.18 -1.51
C PRO A 379 5.22 22.36 -0.54
N LYS A 380 4.98 22.95 0.64
CA LYS A 380 6.01 23.17 1.64
C LYS A 380 6.46 21.87 2.31
N VAL A 381 5.52 20.95 2.53
CA VAL A 381 5.83 19.60 3.03
C VAL A 381 6.72 18.84 2.03
N LEU A 382 6.42 18.92 0.73
CA LEU A 382 7.23 18.31 -0.32
C LEU A 382 8.66 18.90 -0.36
N ASP A 383 8.81 20.20 -0.24
CA ASP A 383 10.13 20.85 -0.14
C ASP A 383 10.95 20.28 1.02
N GLY A 384 10.33 20.12 2.19
CA GLY A 384 10.98 19.56 3.38
C GLY A 384 11.33 18.08 3.21
N LEU A 385 10.42 17.28 2.68
CA LEU A 385 10.67 15.86 2.38
C LEU A 385 11.85 15.72 1.40
N PHE A 386 11.90 16.51 0.33
CA PHE A 386 12.97 16.45 -0.65
C PHE A 386 14.32 16.89 -0.05
N GLN A 387 14.32 17.81 0.91
CA GLN A 387 15.54 18.17 1.66
C GLN A 387 16.03 17.02 2.56
N VAL A 388 15.13 16.33 3.25
CA VAL A 388 15.49 15.12 4.04
C VAL A 388 16.11 14.07 3.13
N ILE A 389 15.47 13.75 2.01
CA ILE A 389 15.97 12.77 1.04
C ILE A 389 17.33 13.18 0.47
N GLN A 390 17.50 14.45 0.13
CA GLN A 390 18.77 14.97 -0.38
C GLN A 390 19.89 14.86 0.65
N THR A 391 19.62 15.21 1.91
CA THR A 391 20.60 15.17 2.98
C THR A 391 21.01 13.72 3.29
N LEU A 392 20.06 12.83 3.43
CA LEU A 392 20.35 11.45 3.83
C LEU A 392 20.94 10.62 2.69
N PHE A 393 20.44 10.80 1.46
CA PHE A 393 20.72 9.88 0.36
C PHE A 393 21.52 10.53 -0.79
N GLY A 394 21.83 11.83 -0.72
CA GLY A 394 22.67 12.51 -1.69
C GLY A 394 22.04 12.62 -3.09
N VAL A 395 20.72 12.58 -3.18
CA VAL A 395 19.97 12.73 -4.45
C VAL A 395 19.13 13.99 -4.42
N LYS A 396 18.93 14.61 -5.59
CA LYS A 396 18.11 15.82 -5.76
C LYS A 396 16.82 15.44 -6.48
N ILE A 397 15.69 15.92 -5.98
CA ILE A 397 14.37 15.75 -6.60
C ILE A 397 13.96 17.07 -7.24
N GLU A 398 13.52 17.02 -8.50
CA GLU A 398 13.06 18.17 -9.27
C GLU A 398 11.79 17.84 -10.04
N ALA A 399 10.90 18.81 -10.21
CA ALA A 399 9.71 18.63 -11.03
C ALA A 399 10.08 18.19 -12.46
N ALA A 400 9.32 17.28 -13.02
CA ALA A 400 9.46 16.78 -14.38
C ALA A 400 8.13 16.98 -15.14
N ALA A 401 8.22 17.13 -16.45
CA ALA A 401 7.05 17.25 -17.32
C ALA A 401 6.79 15.90 -18.00
N LEU A 402 6.19 14.96 -17.28
CA LEU A 402 5.81 13.64 -17.80
C LEU A 402 4.30 13.60 -18.07
N PRO A 403 3.83 12.73 -18.99
CA PRO A 403 2.39 12.49 -19.18
C PRO A 403 1.74 11.98 -17.89
N THR A 404 0.58 12.52 -17.53
CA THR A 404 -0.17 12.15 -16.34
C THR A 404 -1.60 11.73 -16.70
N TRP A 405 -2.31 11.09 -15.76
CA TRP A 405 -3.70 10.63 -15.92
C TRP A 405 -4.74 11.59 -15.33
N HIS A 406 -4.30 12.56 -14.52
CA HIS A 406 -5.18 13.57 -13.92
C HIS A 406 -4.39 14.87 -13.73
N SER A 407 -5.09 16.01 -13.73
CA SER A 407 -4.48 17.35 -13.58
C SER A 407 -3.77 17.56 -12.23
N ASP A 408 -4.19 16.87 -11.19
CA ASP A 408 -3.62 16.98 -9.84
C ASP A 408 -2.34 16.15 -9.66
N VAL A 409 -2.05 15.25 -10.60
CA VAL A 409 -0.87 14.39 -10.52
C VAL A 409 0.38 15.18 -10.85
N GLN A 410 1.36 15.08 -9.97
CA GLN A 410 2.67 15.69 -10.12
C GLN A 410 3.70 14.63 -10.51
N SER A 411 4.68 15.00 -11.33
CA SER A 411 5.78 14.13 -11.72
C SER A 411 7.13 14.73 -11.39
N PHE A 412 8.07 13.87 -11.00
CA PHE A 412 9.37 14.27 -10.51
C PHE A 412 10.49 13.41 -11.12
N SER A 413 11.68 14.01 -11.27
CA SER A 413 12.92 13.33 -11.58
C SER A 413 13.82 13.28 -10.35
N VAL A 414 14.51 12.16 -10.15
CA VAL A 414 15.53 11.97 -9.13
C VAL A 414 16.89 12.04 -9.81
N LYS A 415 17.77 12.90 -9.32
CA LYS A 415 19.11 13.12 -9.88
C LYS A 415 20.17 12.75 -8.85
N ASN A 416 21.22 12.09 -9.29
CA ASN A 416 22.40 11.82 -8.44
C ASN A 416 23.28 13.08 -8.31
N ALA A 417 24.34 12.98 -7.50
CA ALA A 417 25.28 14.09 -7.25
C ALA A 417 25.99 14.62 -8.54
N LYS A 418 26.01 13.81 -9.62
CA LYS A 418 26.57 14.22 -10.92
C LYS A 418 25.54 14.93 -11.80
N GLY A 419 24.30 15.08 -11.36
CA GLY A 419 23.19 15.67 -12.11
C GLY A 419 22.51 14.72 -13.11
N ASN A 420 22.89 13.44 -13.16
CA ASN A 420 22.27 12.45 -14.01
C ASN A 420 20.94 12.00 -13.40
N ILE A 421 19.90 11.87 -14.25
CA ILE A 421 18.62 11.29 -13.83
C ILE A 421 18.83 9.80 -13.57
N VAL A 422 18.43 9.35 -12.37
CA VAL A 422 18.53 7.96 -11.93
C VAL A 422 17.15 7.31 -11.73
N ALA A 423 16.08 8.12 -11.64
CA ALA A 423 14.71 7.64 -11.48
C ALA A 423 13.68 8.73 -11.82
N TYR A 424 12.42 8.30 -11.97
CA TYR A 424 11.25 9.18 -11.99
C TYR A 424 10.18 8.65 -11.04
N PHE A 425 9.30 9.55 -10.55
CA PHE A 425 8.10 9.12 -9.86
C PHE A 425 6.94 10.07 -10.08
N TYR A 426 5.75 9.57 -9.85
CA TYR A 426 4.50 10.31 -9.83
C TYR A 426 3.99 10.42 -8.41
N LEU A 427 3.40 11.55 -8.08
CA LEU A 427 2.63 11.76 -6.86
C LEU A 427 1.18 12.09 -7.23
N ASP A 428 0.26 11.23 -6.84
CA ASP A 428 -1.19 11.43 -6.96
C ASP A 428 -1.77 11.68 -5.56
N PRO A 429 -1.87 12.96 -5.11
CA PRO A 429 -2.03 13.24 -3.69
C PRO A 429 -3.48 13.19 -3.19
N TYR A 430 -4.50 13.46 -4.05
CA TYR A 430 -5.83 13.78 -3.56
C TYR A 430 -6.87 12.68 -3.80
N ALA A 431 -7.82 12.57 -2.84
CA ALA A 431 -9.00 11.76 -3.00
C ALA A 431 -9.93 12.33 -4.09
N ARG A 432 -10.56 11.44 -4.85
CA ARG A 432 -11.58 11.80 -5.85
C ARG A 432 -12.46 10.59 -6.20
N PRO A 433 -13.65 10.78 -6.75
CA PRO A 433 -14.47 9.68 -7.28
C PRO A 433 -13.70 8.87 -8.34
N GLY A 434 -13.90 7.56 -8.38
CA GLY A 434 -13.19 6.65 -9.27
C GLY A 434 -11.74 6.36 -8.88
N LYS A 435 -11.29 6.84 -7.72
CA LYS A 435 -9.99 6.52 -7.14
C LYS A 435 -10.16 5.69 -5.87
N ARG A 436 -9.47 4.55 -5.80
CA ARG A 436 -9.49 3.68 -4.62
C ARG A 436 -8.95 4.41 -3.40
N GLY A 437 -9.55 4.14 -2.24
CA GLY A 437 -9.12 4.69 -0.97
C GLY A 437 -7.86 4.03 -0.43
N GLY A 438 -7.23 4.66 0.56
CA GLY A 438 -5.95 4.27 1.14
C GLY A 438 -4.78 5.01 0.49
N ALA A 439 -3.56 4.65 0.89
CA ALA A 439 -2.34 5.10 0.23
C ALA A 439 -1.52 3.88 -0.18
N TRP A 440 -0.75 3.99 -1.24
CA TRP A 440 0.13 2.93 -1.70
C TRP A 440 1.20 3.44 -2.65
N MET A 441 2.32 2.74 -2.68
CA MET A 441 3.30 2.82 -3.74
C MET A 441 3.12 1.63 -4.69
N ASP A 442 3.32 1.87 -6.00
CA ASP A 442 3.39 0.79 -7.00
C ASP A 442 4.52 1.07 -7.98
N ASP A 443 5.07 0.02 -8.62
CA ASP A 443 6.14 0.16 -9.59
C ASP A 443 5.58 0.29 -11.03
N ALA A 444 5.97 1.36 -11.71
CA ALA A 444 5.64 1.55 -13.12
C ALA A 444 6.69 0.93 -14.05
N ARG A 445 7.93 0.86 -13.59
CA ARG A 445 9.07 0.37 -14.37
C ARG A 445 10.26 0.04 -13.48
N GLY A 446 10.83 -1.16 -13.62
CA GLY A 446 12.06 -1.56 -12.93
C GLY A 446 13.34 -0.98 -13.57
N ARG A 447 14.44 -0.95 -12.79
CA ARG A 447 15.77 -0.62 -13.29
C ARG A 447 16.39 -1.83 -13.99
N ARG A 448 16.98 -1.61 -15.18
CA ARG A 448 17.80 -2.60 -15.86
C ARG A 448 18.86 -1.95 -16.75
N VAL A 449 19.89 -2.71 -17.09
CA VAL A 449 20.85 -2.35 -18.14
C VAL A 449 20.43 -3.04 -19.44
N LEU A 450 20.26 -2.27 -20.50
CA LEU A 450 19.86 -2.76 -21.81
C LEU A 450 21.06 -3.35 -22.56
N THR A 451 20.81 -4.15 -23.59
CA THR A 451 21.86 -4.76 -24.43
C THR A 451 22.75 -3.74 -25.12
N ASN A 452 22.27 -2.52 -25.36
CA ASN A 452 23.08 -1.40 -25.89
C ASN A 452 23.89 -0.66 -24.82
N GLY A 453 23.81 -1.07 -23.54
CA GLY A 453 24.49 -0.46 -22.40
C GLY A 453 23.77 0.74 -21.78
N GLU A 454 22.62 1.14 -22.31
CA GLU A 454 21.79 2.17 -21.69
C GLU A 454 21.12 1.66 -20.42
N ILE A 455 20.91 2.56 -19.45
CA ILE A 455 20.19 2.25 -18.21
C ILE A 455 18.73 2.66 -18.38
N GLN A 456 17.83 1.68 -18.33
CA GLN A 456 16.43 1.93 -18.07
C GLN A 456 16.29 2.29 -16.60
N VAL A 457 15.92 3.55 -16.31
CA VAL A 457 15.76 4.02 -14.92
C VAL A 457 14.41 3.60 -14.35
N PRO A 458 14.31 3.32 -13.04
CA PRO A 458 13.05 2.93 -12.39
C PRO A 458 12.06 4.08 -12.37
N VAL A 459 10.77 3.73 -12.29
CA VAL A 459 9.65 4.67 -12.16
C VAL A 459 8.66 4.12 -11.14
N ALA A 460 8.19 4.96 -10.23
CA ALA A 460 7.22 4.61 -9.20
C ALA A 460 5.97 5.50 -9.24
N TYR A 461 4.86 4.97 -8.76
CA TYR A 461 3.66 5.73 -8.40
C TYR A 461 3.61 5.85 -6.87
N LEU A 462 3.40 7.07 -6.37
CA LEU A 462 3.04 7.35 -4.98
C LEU A 462 1.61 7.86 -4.98
N VAL A 463 0.69 7.10 -4.42
CA VAL A 463 -0.74 7.41 -4.43
C VAL A 463 -1.21 7.65 -3.01
N CYS A 464 -1.80 8.83 -2.77
CA CYS A 464 -2.40 9.20 -1.50
C CYS A 464 -3.88 9.59 -1.70
N ASN A 465 -4.59 9.83 -0.61
CA ASN A 465 -6.00 10.24 -0.63
C ASN A 465 -6.23 11.41 0.34
N PHE A 466 -5.38 12.44 0.25
CA PHE A 466 -5.51 13.67 1.04
C PHE A 466 -6.74 14.48 0.62
N ALA A 467 -7.14 15.44 1.46
CA ALA A 467 -8.19 16.37 1.11
C ALA A 467 -7.79 17.21 -0.14
N PRO A 468 -8.65 17.30 -1.15
CA PRO A 468 -8.36 18.07 -2.35
C PRO A 468 -8.39 19.59 -2.09
N PRO A 469 -7.77 20.41 -2.96
CA PRO A 469 -7.92 21.86 -2.94
C PRO A 469 -9.40 22.26 -3.01
N VAL A 470 -9.81 23.25 -2.22
CA VAL A 470 -11.18 23.76 -2.20
C VAL A 470 -11.24 25.22 -2.60
N LYS A 471 -12.34 25.64 -3.24
CA LYS A 471 -12.60 27.05 -3.51
C LYS A 471 -13.38 27.65 -2.34
N VAL A 472 -12.81 28.68 -1.73
CA VAL A 472 -13.49 29.49 -0.70
C VAL A 472 -13.65 30.88 -1.28
N ASP A 473 -14.89 31.40 -1.36
CA ASP A 473 -15.23 32.69 -1.95
C ASP A 473 -14.67 32.88 -3.38
N GLY A 474 -14.63 31.80 -4.16
CA GLY A 474 -14.13 31.79 -5.55
C GLY A 474 -12.60 31.74 -5.67
N VAL A 475 -11.86 31.74 -4.57
CA VAL A 475 -10.39 31.62 -4.54
C VAL A 475 -10.00 30.18 -4.21
N LEU A 476 -9.17 29.57 -5.06
CA LEU A 476 -8.61 28.24 -4.79
C LEU A 476 -7.60 28.37 -3.63
N ARG A 477 -7.91 27.72 -2.50
CA ARG A 477 -6.97 27.64 -1.38
C ARG A 477 -6.02 26.48 -1.57
N GLN A 478 -4.74 26.69 -1.27
CA GLN A 478 -3.74 25.63 -1.22
C GLN A 478 -4.17 24.59 -0.18
N PRO A 479 -4.11 23.29 -0.51
CA PRO A 479 -4.48 22.25 0.43
C PRO A 479 -3.49 22.20 1.58
N THR A 480 -4.01 22.21 2.79
CA THR A 480 -3.28 21.86 3.99
C THR A 480 -3.61 20.40 4.36
N ILE A 481 -2.60 19.64 4.71
CA ILE A 481 -2.73 18.23 5.07
C ILE A 481 -2.53 18.06 6.57
N THR A 482 -3.08 17.00 7.15
CA THR A 482 -2.88 16.67 8.56
C THR A 482 -1.47 16.16 8.82
N HIS A 483 -1.03 16.13 10.07
CA HIS A 483 0.26 15.52 10.41
C HIS A 483 0.29 14.01 10.08
N ASP A 484 -0.84 13.33 10.23
CA ASP A 484 -0.98 11.93 9.80
C ASP A 484 -0.84 11.76 8.27
N ASP A 485 -1.35 12.72 7.48
CA ASP A 485 -1.11 12.75 6.02
C ASP A 485 0.37 12.97 5.69
N VAL A 486 1.07 13.80 6.47
CA VAL A 486 2.54 13.99 6.32
C VAL A 486 3.26 12.68 6.59
N ILE A 487 2.91 11.96 7.66
CA ILE A 487 3.46 10.64 7.97
C ILE A 487 3.19 9.67 6.83
N THR A 488 1.98 9.64 6.30
CA THR A 488 1.61 8.82 5.14
C THR A 488 2.45 9.15 3.90
N LEU A 489 2.67 10.43 3.61
CA LEU A 489 3.51 10.86 2.49
C LEU A 489 4.96 10.40 2.63
N PHE A 490 5.52 10.48 3.85
CA PHE A 490 6.86 9.98 4.14
C PHE A 490 6.92 8.46 4.02
N HIS A 491 5.89 7.76 4.49
CA HIS A 491 5.73 6.31 4.34
C HIS A 491 5.80 5.89 2.88
N GLU A 492 4.91 6.41 2.04
CA GLU A 492 4.88 6.06 0.61
C GLU A 492 6.18 6.45 -0.11
N SER A 493 6.80 7.57 0.33
CA SER A 493 8.11 7.96 -0.18
C SER A 493 9.20 6.97 0.20
N GLY A 494 9.12 6.32 1.37
CA GLY A 494 10.06 5.28 1.78
C GLY A 494 10.01 4.05 0.86
N HIS A 495 8.82 3.57 0.53
CA HIS A 495 8.64 2.53 -0.51
C HIS A 495 9.18 3.00 -1.87
N GLY A 496 8.82 4.23 -2.27
CA GLY A 496 9.32 4.83 -3.50
C GLY A 496 10.85 4.84 -3.54
N LEU A 497 11.52 5.29 -2.49
CA LEU A 497 12.98 5.34 -2.41
C LEU A 497 13.62 3.95 -2.53
N HIS A 498 13.02 2.92 -1.94
CA HIS A 498 13.49 1.55 -2.09
C HIS A 498 13.49 1.09 -3.56
N HIS A 499 12.46 1.47 -4.31
CA HIS A 499 12.38 1.17 -5.74
C HIS A 499 13.31 2.07 -6.59
N LEU A 500 13.33 3.38 -6.31
CA LEU A 500 13.96 4.39 -7.15
C LEU A 500 15.49 4.45 -7.02
N LEU A 501 16.04 4.11 -5.84
CA LEU A 501 17.49 4.21 -5.57
C LEU A 501 18.24 2.90 -5.81
N THR A 502 17.56 1.84 -6.24
CA THR A 502 18.19 0.55 -6.51
C THR A 502 19.33 0.66 -7.52
N GLN A 503 20.40 -0.08 -7.26
CA GLN A 503 21.50 -0.28 -8.22
C GLN A 503 21.41 -1.64 -8.91
N VAL A 504 20.41 -2.45 -8.55
CA VAL A 504 20.19 -3.78 -9.12
C VAL A 504 19.53 -3.68 -10.49
N SER A 505 20.07 -4.43 -11.45
CA SER A 505 19.61 -4.42 -12.86
C SER A 505 18.90 -5.71 -13.30
N ALA A 506 18.84 -6.73 -12.45
CA ALA A 506 18.05 -7.93 -12.68
C ALA A 506 16.61 -7.66 -12.21
N LEU A 507 15.65 -7.61 -13.14
CA LEU A 507 14.29 -7.10 -12.89
C LEU A 507 13.57 -7.81 -11.76
N GLY A 508 13.68 -9.13 -11.66
CA GLY A 508 13.00 -9.91 -10.63
C GLY A 508 13.42 -9.61 -9.18
N VAL A 509 14.52 -8.83 -8.99
CA VAL A 509 15.03 -8.41 -7.68
C VAL A 509 15.46 -6.94 -7.66
N SER A 510 15.04 -6.16 -8.65
CA SER A 510 15.35 -4.74 -8.79
C SER A 510 14.35 -3.88 -7.99
N GLY A 511 14.84 -3.01 -7.14
CA GLY A 511 14.01 -2.14 -6.31
C GLY A 511 13.19 -2.94 -5.31
N ILE A 512 11.88 -2.70 -5.30
CA ILE A 512 10.95 -3.38 -4.38
C ILE A 512 10.69 -4.85 -4.78
N ASN A 513 11.00 -5.22 -6.04
CA ASN A 513 10.74 -6.56 -6.55
C ASN A 513 11.62 -7.61 -5.84
N GLY A 514 11.02 -8.73 -5.47
CA GLY A 514 11.71 -9.85 -4.81
C GLY A 514 12.09 -9.62 -3.34
N VAL A 515 11.74 -8.48 -2.76
CA VAL A 515 11.86 -8.21 -1.31
C VAL A 515 10.86 -9.08 -0.56
N GLU A 516 11.26 -9.65 0.56
CA GLU A 516 10.37 -10.39 1.44
C GLU A 516 9.23 -9.49 1.93
N TRP A 517 7.98 -9.95 1.76
CA TRP A 517 6.80 -9.11 2.01
C TRP A 517 6.68 -8.61 3.45
N ASP A 518 7.19 -9.35 4.42
CA ASP A 518 7.24 -8.94 5.82
C ASP A 518 8.43 -8.02 6.17
N ALA A 519 9.28 -7.70 5.18
CA ALA A 519 10.30 -6.66 5.27
C ALA A 519 9.98 -5.42 4.40
N VAL A 520 8.97 -5.51 3.52
CA VAL A 520 8.69 -4.46 2.53
C VAL A 520 8.37 -3.11 3.17
N GLU A 521 7.79 -3.11 4.37
CA GLU A 521 7.44 -1.91 5.14
C GLU A 521 8.64 -1.30 5.91
N LEU A 522 9.82 -1.91 5.89
CA LEU A 522 10.98 -1.35 6.60
C LEU A 522 11.34 0.06 6.11
N PRO A 523 11.49 0.31 4.79
CA PRO A 523 11.85 1.65 4.31
C PRO A 523 10.74 2.69 4.49
N SER A 524 9.48 2.29 4.37
CA SER A 524 8.33 3.19 4.53
C SER A 524 8.20 3.65 5.98
N GLN A 525 8.15 2.74 6.93
CA GLN A 525 8.05 3.03 8.35
C GLN A 525 9.31 3.70 8.91
N PHE A 526 10.48 3.46 8.32
CA PHE A 526 11.71 4.17 8.65
C PHE A 526 11.56 5.68 8.39
N MET A 527 11.02 6.06 7.23
CA MET A 527 10.86 7.47 6.88
C MET A 527 9.87 8.21 7.79
N GLU A 528 8.86 7.54 8.34
CA GLU A 528 7.88 8.13 9.28
C GLU A 528 8.53 8.77 10.50
N ASN A 529 9.65 8.23 10.98
CA ASN A 529 10.32 8.74 12.18
C ASN A 529 10.76 10.20 12.04
N PHE A 530 11.15 10.64 10.85
CA PHE A 530 11.59 12.01 10.59
C PHE A 530 10.47 13.04 10.70
N CYS A 531 9.20 12.63 10.64
CA CYS A 531 8.04 13.49 10.86
C CYS A 531 7.88 13.98 12.30
N TRP A 532 8.70 13.49 13.22
CA TRP A 532 8.70 13.85 14.65
C TRP A 532 9.94 14.63 15.07
N GLU A 533 10.83 14.98 14.12
CA GLU A 533 12.07 15.65 14.39
C GLU A 533 11.95 17.16 14.13
N TRP A 534 12.37 17.98 15.10
CA TRP A 534 12.30 19.44 14.99
C TRP A 534 13.02 19.95 13.76
N GLU A 535 14.26 19.50 13.55
CA GLU A 535 15.11 19.93 12.44
C GLU A 535 14.53 19.63 11.06
N VAL A 536 13.53 18.74 10.98
CA VAL A 536 12.74 18.43 9.79
C VAL A 536 11.51 19.34 9.73
N LEU A 537 10.72 19.38 10.82
CA LEU A 537 9.45 20.11 10.87
C LEU A 537 9.63 21.62 10.69
N GLU A 538 10.65 22.22 11.28
CA GLU A 538 10.91 23.67 11.11
C GLU A 538 11.14 24.08 9.65
N LYS A 539 11.66 23.17 8.81
CA LYS A 539 11.97 23.43 7.40
C LYS A 539 10.78 23.14 6.48
N MET A 540 9.92 22.17 6.86
CA MET A 540 8.79 21.76 6.01
C MET A 540 7.46 22.36 6.41
N THR A 541 7.43 23.28 7.36
CA THR A 541 6.19 23.92 7.83
C THR A 541 6.15 25.41 7.48
N ALA A 542 4.95 25.89 7.18
CA ALA A 542 4.64 27.31 7.06
C ALA A 542 3.12 27.49 7.21
N HIS A 543 2.68 28.38 8.05
CA HIS A 543 1.25 28.64 8.20
C HIS A 543 0.64 29.10 6.87
N ALA A 544 -0.43 28.45 6.42
CA ALA A 544 -1.01 28.63 5.09
C ALA A 544 -1.39 30.10 4.75
N GLU A 545 -1.81 30.89 5.73
CA GLU A 545 -2.21 32.28 5.52
C GLU A 545 -1.07 33.25 5.81
N THR A 546 -0.30 33.03 6.87
CA THR A 546 0.70 34.01 7.35
C THR A 546 2.12 33.74 6.89
N GLY A 547 2.40 32.55 6.37
CA GLY A 547 3.74 32.07 5.99
C GLY A 547 4.70 31.85 7.16
N LYS A 548 4.25 32.01 8.40
CA LYS A 548 5.11 31.82 9.58
C LYS A 548 5.42 30.34 9.79
N PRO A 549 6.65 29.98 10.20
CA PRO A 549 7.00 28.59 10.51
C PRO A 549 6.24 28.11 11.75
N LEU A 550 6.20 26.78 11.92
CA LEU A 550 5.66 26.14 13.11
C LEU A 550 6.34 26.68 14.37
N PRO A 551 5.58 27.18 15.38
CA PRO A 551 6.18 27.61 16.64
C PRO A 551 6.81 26.42 17.39
N ARG A 552 7.97 26.63 18.01
CA ARG A 552 8.64 25.62 18.81
C ARG A 552 7.75 25.07 19.94
N GLU A 553 6.99 25.96 20.57
CA GLU A 553 6.04 25.57 21.62
C GLU A 553 4.96 24.58 21.10
N LEU A 554 4.45 24.81 19.88
CA LEU A 554 3.46 23.90 19.28
C LEU A 554 4.10 22.55 18.93
N PHE A 555 5.35 22.56 18.43
CA PHE A 555 6.09 21.31 18.22
C PHE A 555 6.26 20.51 19.52
N GLU A 556 6.60 21.14 20.62
CA GLU A 556 6.76 20.47 21.93
C GLU A 556 5.44 19.82 22.41
N LYS A 557 4.31 20.48 22.13
CA LYS A 557 2.97 19.92 22.40
C LYS A 557 2.67 18.69 21.52
N ILE A 558 3.01 18.77 20.24
CA ILE A 558 2.86 17.62 19.31
C ILE A 558 3.71 16.45 19.77
N LEU A 559 4.97 16.71 20.11
CA LEU A 559 5.89 15.67 20.58
C LEU A 559 5.43 15.03 21.89
N ALA A 560 4.87 15.83 22.82
CA ALA A 560 4.26 15.30 24.03
C ALA A 560 3.04 14.40 23.75
N ALA A 561 2.32 14.68 22.65
CA ALA A 561 1.16 13.91 22.23
C ALA A 561 1.51 12.71 21.32
N LYS A 562 2.77 12.51 20.96
CA LYS A 562 3.22 11.47 20.01
C LYS A 562 2.66 10.08 20.35
N ASN A 563 2.69 9.72 21.61
CA ASN A 563 2.23 8.40 22.08
C ASN A 563 0.81 8.44 22.69
N PHE A 564 0.03 9.50 22.39
CA PHE A 564 -1.35 9.60 22.86
C PHE A 564 -2.19 8.46 22.30
N GLN A 565 -2.78 7.66 23.18
CA GLN A 565 -3.58 6.47 22.86
C GLN A 565 -2.84 5.41 22.01
N ASN A 566 -1.51 5.37 22.07
CA ASN A 566 -0.74 4.40 21.29
C ASN A 566 -0.96 2.95 21.73
N GLY A 567 -1.32 2.72 23.00
CA GLY A 567 -1.72 1.39 23.48
C GLY A 567 -2.94 0.87 22.70
N TYR A 568 -3.98 1.70 22.60
CA TYR A 568 -5.19 1.39 21.83
C TYR A 568 -4.90 1.20 20.34
N MET A 569 -4.14 2.11 19.72
CA MET A 569 -3.83 2.04 18.27
C MET A 569 -3.00 0.80 17.94
N THR A 570 -2.03 0.47 18.78
CA THR A 570 -1.22 -0.75 18.61
C THR A 570 -2.10 -2.01 18.74
N LEU A 571 -2.96 -2.07 19.74
CA LEU A 571 -3.85 -3.23 19.92
C LEU A 571 -4.82 -3.40 18.74
N ARG A 572 -5.33 -2.30 18.18
CA ARG A 572 -6.18 -2.32 16.99
C ARG A 572 -5.45 -2.97 15.80
N GLN A 573 -4.19 -2.63 15.55
CA GLN A 573 -3.39 -3.23 14.48
C GLN A 573 -3.15 -4.73 14.71
N ILE A 574 -2.95 -5.13 15.96
CA ILE A 574 -2.79 -6.55 16.32
C ILE A 574 -4.09 -7.32 16.10
N VAL A 575 -5.25 -6.75 16.42
CA VAL A 575 -6.57 -7.36 16.16
C VAL A 575 -6.79 -7.57 14.67
N MET A 576 -6.41 -6.61 13.82
CA MET A 576 -6.47 -6.75 12.35
C MET A 576 -5.52 -7.85 11.87
N SER A 577 -4.29 -7.89 12.38
CA SER A 577 -3.29 -8.93 12.07
C SER A 577 -3.74 -10.31 12.50
N LEU A 578 -4.29 -10.45 13.71
CA LEU A 578 -4.83 -11.72 14.22
C LEU A 578 -6.05 -12.19 13.42
N THR A 579 -6.89 -11.25 12.94
CA THR A 579 -8.03 -11.59 12.09
C THR A 579 -7.56 -12.18 10.77
N ASP A 580 -6.65 -11.51 10.07
CA ASP A 580 -6.03 -12.02 8.86
C ASP A 580 -5.37 -13.40 9.11
N TRP A 581 -4.52 -13.45 10.13
CA TRP A 581 -3.73 -14.65 10.43
C TRP A 581 -4.61 -15.86 10.71
N ARG A 582 -5.62 -15.74 11.57
CA ARG A 582 -6.51 -16.83 11.93
C ARG A 582 -7.44 -17.26 10.80
N LEU A 583 -7.87 -16.35 9.94
CA LEU A 583 -8.62 -16.67 8.74
C LEU A 583 -7.83 -17.60 7.80
N HIS A 584 -6.51 -17.47 7.75
CA HIS A 584 -5.66 -18.23 6.84
C HIS A 584 -4.92 -19.42 7.49
N ALA A 585 -4.76 -19.39 8.82
CA ALA A 585 -4.03 -20.45 9.56
C ALA A 585 -4.95 -21.53 10.13
N SER A 586 -6.15 -21.14 10.62
CA SER A 586 -6.99 -22.07 11.42
C SER A 586 -8.47 -22.08 11.07
N PHE A 587 -8.97 -21.14 10.28
CA PHE A 587 -10.38 -21.08 9.90
C PHE A 587 -10.72 -22.18 8.89
N ASP A 588 -11.79 -22.96 9.18
CA ASP A 588 -12.28 -24.01 8.28
C ASP A 588 -13.32 -23.43 7.31
N ALA A 589 -12.84 -22.86 6.23
CA ALA A 589 -13.68 -22.23 5.20
C ALA A 589 -14.64 -23.24 4.52
N LYS A 590 -14.33 -24.54 4.54
CA LYS A 590 -15.19 -25.60 3.94
C LYS A 590 -16.43 -25.87 4.78
N LYS A 591 -16.33 -25.77 6.10
CA LYS A 591 -17.44 -25.93 7.02
C LYS A 591 -18.21 -24.65 7.29
N ALA A 592 -17.56 -23.51 7.08
CA ALA A 592 -18.18 -22.21 7.32
C ALA A 592 -19.31 -21.95 6.31
N GLN A 593 -20.37 -21.33 6.81
CA GLN A 593 -21.52 -20.90 6.02
C GLN A 593 -21.76 -19.42 6.23
N GLY A 594 -22.25 -18.75 5.19
CA GLY A 594 -22.74 -17.39 5.26
C GLY A 594 -21.81 -16.42 5.99
N GLN A 595 -22.12 -16.12 7.24
CA GLN A 595 -21.42 -15.12 8.05
C GLN A 595 -20.23 -15.65 8.87
N GLY A 596 -19.74 -16.86 8.60
CA GLY A 596 -18.64 -17.44 9.39
C GLY A 596 -17.37 -16.60 9.48
N VAL A 597 -17.04 -15.85 8.42
CA VAL A 597 -15.92 -14.89 8.41
C VAL A 597 -16.19 -13.73 9.37
N LEU A 598 -17.41 -13.20 9.35
CA LEU A 598 -17.84 -12.13 10.26
C LEU A 598 -17.85 -12.60 11.72
N ASP A 599 -18.29 -13.84 11.97
CA ASP A 599 -18.33 -14.43 13.31
C ASP A 599 -16.92 -14.59 13.90
N LEU A 600 -15.95 -15.07 13.10
CA LEU A 600 -14.56 -15.14 13.54
C LEU A 600 -13.97 -13.76 13.80
N SER A 601 -14.17 -12.81 12.88
CA SER A 601 -13.69 -11.42 13.04
C SER A 601 -14.25 -10.80 14.33
N ARG A 602 -15.53 -11.02 14.61
CA ARG A 602 -16.18 -10.54 15.84
C ARG A 602 -15.62 -11.22 17.08
N ALA A 603 -15.46 -12.54 17.06
CA ALA A 603 -14.90 -13.29 18.19
C ALA A 603 -13.48 -12.82 18.55
N ILE A 604 -12.65 -12.51 17.54
CA ILE A 604 -11.31 -11.94 17.75
C ILE A 604 -11.42 -10.54 18.35
N ALA A 605 -12.28 -9.69 17.82
CA ALA A 605 -12.49 -8.34 18.35
C ALA A 605 -13.00 -8.38 19.80
N ASP A 606 -13.96 -9.23 20.12
CA ASP A 606 -14.51 -9.38 21.48
C ASP A 606 -13.45 -9.89 22.47
N GLN A 607 -12.53 -10.73 22.03
CA GLN A 607 -11.45 -11.27 22.87
C GLN A 607 -10.32 -10.28 23.13
N PHE A 608 -9.93 -9.52 22.11
CA PHE A 608 -8.68 -8.76 22.13
C PHE A 608 -8.87 -7.25 22.13
N ASN A 609 -9.94 -6.71 21.55
CA ASN A 609 -10.16 -5.27 21.50
C ASN A 609 -10.63 -4.75 22.84
N VAL A 610 -10.29 -3.49 23.16
CA VAL A 610 -10.78 -2.78 24.36
C VAL A 610 -12.01 -1.93 24.05
N ILE A 611 -12.21 -1.54 22.79
CA ILE A 611 -13.41 -0.80 22.36
C ILE A 611 -14.44 -1.80 21.84
N PRO A 612 -15.66 -1.83 22.43
CA PRO A 612 -16.72 -2.70 21.96
C PRO A 612 -17.07 -2.42 20.49
N GLN A 613 -17.15 -3.46 19.68
CA GLN A 613 -17.61 -3.31 18.29
C GLN A 613 -19.14 -3.47 18.22
N PRO A 614 -19.86 -2.54 17.56
CA PRO A 614 -21.30 -2.69 17.39
C PRO A 614 -21.61 -3.90 16.50
N LYS A 615 -22.73 -4.54 16.77
CA LYS A 615 -23.19 -5.74 16.03
C LYS A 615 -23.38 -5.50 14.52
N ILE A 616 -23.61 -4.24 14.14
CA ILE A 616 -23.75 -3.84 12.73
C ILE A 616 -22.41 -3.73 12.02
N SER A 617 -21.27 -3.71 12.71
CA SER A 617 -19.96 -3.54 12.08
C SER A 617 -19.67 -4.69 11.11
N ARG A 618 -19.32 -4.28 9.89
CA ARG A 618 -18.89 -5.14 8.78
C ARG A 618 -17.56 -4.67 8.23
N TRP A 619 -16.69 -4.13 9.10
CA TRP A 619 -15.42 -3.54 8.71
C TRP A 619 -14.59 -4.46 7.81
N ILE A 620 -14.65 -5.77 8.04
CA ILE A 620 -13.90 -6.78 7.27
C ILE A 620 -14.36 -6.84 5.79
N ASN A 621 -15.62 -6.48 5.49
CA ASN A 621 -16.13 -6.44 4.12
C ASN A 621 -15.44 -5.37 3.25
N THR A 622 -14.68 -4.47 3.88
CA THR A 622 -13.88 -3.43 3.22
C THR A 622 -12.37 -3.62 3.45
N PHE A 623 -11.96 -4.75 4.01
CA PHE A 623 -10.54 -5.02 4.32
C PHE A 623 -9.79 -5.45 3.06
N SER A 624 -9.60 -4.51 2.15
CA SER A 624 -8.97 -4.73 0.83
C SER A 624 -7.55 -5.28 0.93
N HIS A 625 -6.78 -4.95 1.98
CA HIS A 625 -5.42 -5.45 2.16
C HIS A 625 -5.33 -6.97 1.99
N ILE A 626 -6.23 -7.73 2.63
CA ILE A 626 -6.16 -9.18 2.63
C ILE A 626 -7.02 -9.85 1.54
N PHE A 627 -8.00 -9.14 0.97
CA PHE A 627 -8.90 -9.71 -0.04
C PHE A 627 -8.68 -9.19 -1.47
N ALA A 628 -7.90 -8.09 -1.62
CA ALA A 628 -7.61 -7.50 -2.92
C ALA A 628 -6.22 -6.85 -3.03
N GLY A 629 -5.46 -6.74 -1.92
CA GLY A 629 -4.23 -5.96 -1.82
C GLY A 629 -2.94 -6.78 -1.61
N GLY A 630 -2.99 -8.12 -1.72
CA GLY A 630 -1.78 -8.96 -1.61
C GLY A 630 -1.31 -9.27 -0.18
N TYR A 631 -1.99 -8.78 0.87
CA TYR A 631 -1.62 -9.01 2.28
C TYR A 631 -2.31 -10.24 2.92
N ALA A 632 -2.84 -11.17 2.14
CA ALA A 632 -3.43 -12.39 2.66
C ALA A 632 -2.41 -13.23 3.45
N ALA A 633 -2.73 -13.55 4.71
CA ALA A 633 -1.79 -14.12 5.67
C ALA A 633 -0.47 -13.35 5.72
N GLY A 634 -0.56 -12.02 5.65
CA GLY A 634 0.59 -11.13 5.54
C GLY A 634 0.41 -9.78 6.24
N TYR A 635 -0.76 -9.49 6.83
CA TYR A 635 -0.99 -8.20 7.48
C TYR A 635 -0.11 -8.00 8.73
N TYR A 636 0.37 -9.08 9.35
CA TYR A 636 1.36 -9.03 10.44
C TYR A 636 2.65 -8.31 10.04
N SER A 637 2.95 -8.23 8.74
CA SER A 637 4.14 -7.59 8.19
C SER A 637 4.32 -6.15 8.66
N TYR A 638 3.22 -5.41 8.86
CA TYR A 638 3.29 -4.04 9.40
C TYR A 638 3.95 -3.99 10.77
N LYS A 639 3.56 -4.86 11.70
CA LYS A 639 4.17 -4.90 13.04
C LYS A 639 5.54 -5.58 13.04
N TRP A 640 5.75 -6.53 12.14
CA TRP A 640 7.05 -7.17 11.97
C TRP A 640 8.10 -6.17 11.48
N ALA A 641 7.78 -5.42 10.43
CA ALA A 641 8.68 -4.42 9.88
C ALA A 641 8.87 -3.20 10.77
N GLU A 642 7.89 -2.85 11.63
CA GLU A 642 8.10 -1.80 12.65
C GLU A 642 9.25 -2.12 13.61
N VAL A 643 9.46 -3.41 13.95
CA VAL A 643 10.62 -3.82 14.75
C VAL A 643 11.91 -3.50 14.00
N LEU A 644 11.96 -3.84 12.72
CA LEU A 644 13.13 -3.57 11.87
C LEU A 644 13.36 -2.07 11.72
N SER A 645 12.33 -1.32 11.40
CA SER A 645 12.35 0.12 11.17
C SER A 645 12.79 0.91 12.40
N ALA A 646 12.20 0.63 13.56
CA ALA A 646 12.57 1.29 14.82
C ALA A 646 14.02 1.03 15.20
N ASP A 647 14.51 -0.20 15.02
CA ASP A 647 15.89 -0.56 15.30
C ASP A 647 16.87 0.07 14.28
N VAL A 648 16.51 0.15 13.02
CA VAL A 648 17.26 0.90 12.00
C VAL A 648 17.34 2.38 12.36
N TYR A 649 16.21 3.01 12.74
CA TYR A 649 16.18 4.42 13.13
C TYR A 649 17.03 4.69 14.38
N SER A 650 17.13 3.74 15.30
CA SER A 650 18.00 3.89 16.48
C SER A 650 19.49 4.11 16.12
N ALA A 651 19.96 3.70 14.92
CA ALA A 651 21.31 4.03 14.46
C ALA A 651 21.45 5.53 14.15
N PHE A 652 20.40 6.18 13.68
CA PHE A 652 20.39 7.64 13.46
C PHE A 652 20.31 8.39 14.79
N GLU A 653 19.57 7.89 15.78
CA GLU A 653 19.58 8.42 17.15
C GLU A 653 20.99 8.27 17.80
N GLU A 654 21.67 7.15 17.55
CA GLU A 654 23.05 6.94 18.00
C GLU A 654 24.01 7.93 17.34
N ALA A 655 23.88 8.16 16.03
CA ALA A 655 24.66 9.16 15.30
C ALA A 655 24.37 10.58 15.81
N ALA A 656 23.11 10.93 16.07
CA ALA A 656 22.70 12.24 16.57
C ALA A 656 23.33 12.59 17.93
N LYS A 657 23.60 11.60 18.79
CA LYS A 657 24.33 11.82 20.05
C LYS A 657 25.76 12.33 19.83
N LEU A 658 26.35 12.06 18.66
CA LEU A 658 27.70 12.44 18.30
C LEU A 658 27.75 13.70 17.42
N THR A 659 26.78 13.83 16.51
CA THR A 659 26.75 14.88 15.48
C THR A 659 25.81 16.04 15.83
N GLY A 660 24.84 15.81 16.72
CA GLY A 660 23.78 16.75 17.07
C GLY A 660 22.58 16.76 16.10
N SER A 661 22.54 15.86 15.11
CA SER A 661 21.48 15.78 14.11
C SER A 661 21.17 14.33 13.76
N VAL A 662 19.87 13.99 13.63
CA VAL A 662 19.42 12.70 13.09
C VAL A 662 19.58 12.66 11.56
N LEU A 663 19.75 13.80 10.89
CA LEU A 663 20.03 13.90 9.46
C LEU A 663 21.54 13.67 9.18
N ASP A 664 22.07 12.54 9.65
CA ASP A 664 23.47 12.20 9.47
C ASP A 664 23.73 11.57 8.09
N GLU A 665 24.47 12.29 7.24
CA GLU A 665 24.77 11.89 5.85
C GLU A 665 25.48 10.53 5.77
N LYS A 666 26.35 10.21 6.72
CA LYS A 666 27.13 8.95 6.70
C LYS A 666 26.24 7.76 7.01
N THR A 667 25.38 7.90 8.01
CA THR A 667 24.41 6.86 8.38
C THR A 667 23.38 6.70 7.27
N GLY A 668 22.91 7.82 6.66
CA GLY A 668 22.03 7.81 5.51
C GLY A 668 22.64 7.12 4.28
N ALA A 669 23.90 7.41 3.96
CA ALA A 669 24.61 6.74 2.87
C ALA A 669 24.72 5.22 3.11
N ARG A 670 25.07 4.79 4.32
CA ARG A 670 25.14 3.37 4.68
C ARG A 670 23.76 2.70 4.60
N TYR A 671 22.69 3.38 5.04
CA TYR A 671 21.33 2.87 4.91
C TYR A 671 20.94 2.71 3.43
N ARG A 672 21.26 3.70 2.60
CA ARG A 672 21.04 3.63 1.16
C ARG A 672 21.77 2.44 0.54
N GLU A 673 23.05 2.27 0.84
CA GLU A 673 23.91 1.21 0.28
C GLU A 673 23.48 -0.18 0.73
N GLU A 674 23.10 -0.36 2.01
CA GLU A 674 22.84 -1.69 2.58
C GLU A 674 21.36 -2.11 2.53
N ILE A 675 20.42 -1.18 2.39
CA ILE A 675 18.99 -1.46 2.37
C ILE A 675 18.36 -1.07 1.03
N LEU A 676 18.50 0.20 0.59
CA LEU A 676 17.75 0.68 -0.59
C LEU A 676 18.35 0.21 -1.91
N GLU A 677 19.67 0.32 -2.08
CA GLU A 677 20.35 0.02 -3.34
C GLU A 677 20.36 -1.47 -3.70
N VAL A 678 20.27 -2.33 -2.70
CA VAL A 678 20.34 -3.79 -2.87
C VAL A 678 19.01 -4.40 -3.33
N GLY A 679 17.89 -3.70 -3.15
CA GLY A 679 16.57 -4.22 -3.51
C GLY A 679 16.30 -5.62 -2.93
N GLY A 680 15.67 -6.49 -3.72
CA GLY A 680 15.44 -7.90 -3.37
C GLY A 680 16.61 -8.85 -3.69
N SER A 681 17.79 -8.32 -4.07
CA SER A 681 18.95 -9.15 -4.46
C SER A 681 19.66 -9.85 -3.29
N ARG A 682 19.37 -9.41 -2.06
CA ARG A 682 19.89 -9.98 -0.82
C ARG A 682 18.74 -10.14 0.19
N PRO A 683 18.68 -11.22 0.96
CA PRO A 683 17.68 -11.40 2.01
C PRO A 683 17.62 -10.20 2.96
N ALA A 684 16.43 -9.77 3.34
CA ALA A 684 16.24 -8.57 4.19
C ALA A 684 16.95 -8.70 5.55
N ALA A 685 16.98 -9.91 6.15
CA ALA A 685 17.72 -10.16 7.38
C ALA A 685 19.24 -9.90 7.23
N GLU A 686 19.82 -10.27 6.09
CA GLU A 686 21.23 -10.03 5.80
C GLU A 686 21.51 -8.54 5.58
N SER A 687 20.59 -7.85 4.87
CA SER A 687 20.65 -6.40 4.64
C SER A 687 20.55 -5.63 5.96
N PHE A 688 19.63 -6.03 6.84
CA PHE A 688 19.52 -5.47 8.19
C PHE A 688 20.83 -5.67 8.98
N LYS A 689 21.37 -6.89 8.98
CA LYS A 689 22.60 -7.22 9.68
C LYS A 689 23.82 -6.47 9.12
N ALA A 690 23.90 -6.29 7.81
CA ALA A 690 24.96 -5.48 7.18
C ALA A 690 24.88 -4.02 7.62
N PHE A 691 23.67 -3.46 7.75
CA PHE A 691 23.48 -2.10 8.25
C PHE A 691 23.70 -1.98 9.77
N ARG A 692 23.09 -2.85 10.62
CA ARG A 692 23.14 -2.73 12.09
C ARG A 692 24.30 -3.45 12.75
N GLY A 693 24.94 -4.41 12.07
CA GLY A 693 26.00 -5.27 12.64
C GLY A 693 25.51 -6.35 13.62
N ARG A 694 24.17 -6.52 13.76
CA ARG A 694 23.52 -7.47 14.66
C ARG A 694 22.12 -7.83 14.16
N GLU A 695 21.50 -8.80 14.82
CA GLU A 695 20.07 -9.14 14.60
C GLU A 695 19.14 -8.04 15.15
N PRO A 696 17.88 -7.94 14.68
CA PRO A 696 16.90 -6.98 15.15
C PRO A 696 16.54 -7.14 16.63
N SER A 697 16.22 -6.01 17.30
CA SER A 697 15.68 -5.98 18.67
C SER A 697 14.38 -5.19 18.72
N ILE A 698 13.41 -5.67 19.49
CA ILE A 698 12.13 -5.01 19.75
C ILE A 698 12.26 -3.77 20.66
N ASP A 699 13.38 -3.59 21.34
CA ASP A 699 13.54 -2.59 22.40
C ASP A 699 13.33 -1.15 21.89
N ALA A 700 13.80 -0.86 20.67
CA ALA A 700 13.63 0.44 20.06
C ALA A 700 12.13 0.74 19.80
N LEU A 701 11.38 -0.22 19.28
CA LEU A 701 9.95 -0.06 19.02
C LEU A 701 9.16 0.18 20.31
N LEU A 702 9.42 -0.59 21.36
CA LEU A 702 8.74 -0.41 22.64
C LEU A 702 9.02 0.96 23.25
N ARG A 703 10.28 1.42 23.16
CA ARG A 703 10.67 2.76 23.64
C ARG A 703 9.99 3.86 22.82
N HIS A 704 10.03 3.79 21.48
CA HIS A 704 9.42 4.78 20.61
C HIS A 704 7.90 4.86 20.79
N GLY A 705 7.27 3.72 21.03
CA GLY A 705 5.82 3.61 21.24
C GLY A 705 5.34 3.91 22.65
N GLY A 706 6.25 4.19 23.62
CA GLY A 706 5.86 4.40 25.03
C GLY A 706 5.23 3.15 25.68
N LEU A 707 5.59 1.95 25.21
CA LEU A 707 5.11 0.65 25.68
C LEU A 707 6.17 -0.11 26.52
N ALA A 708 7.21 0.58 26.95
CA ALA A 708 8.31 0.03 27.76
C ALA A 708 8.13 0.40 29.24
#